data_342c7ecdb1ddfc2fc9bc3de5ea7eb943
#
_entry.id   342c7ecdb1ddfc2fc9bc3de5ea7eb943
#
_cell.length_a   1.000
_cell.length_b   1.000
_cell.length_c   1.000
_cell.angle_alpha   90.00
_cell.angle_beta   90.00
_cell.angle_gamma   90.00
#
_symmetry.space_group_name_H-M   'P 1'
#
loop_
_entity.id
_entity.type
_entity.pdbx_description
1 polymer ?
#
loop_
_entity_poly.entity_id
_entity_poly.type
_entity_poly.pdbx_seq_one_letter_code
_entity_poly.pdbx_strand_id
1 'polypeptide(L)'
;MNQKILTTTGLLIAIALLLAVNITSDSFFRSARLDLTANQLYTLSEGSKNILAKLEEPLTLRLYLSEKLATTLPGINSYTVQVKELLEEYQRIAGDKLKLLIIDPEPFSEEEDRAEGYGLQGVPTDNTNDTFYFGLAGTNSTDDQEVIPFFSPNRAEFLEYDVTKLIYQLTQPKRKVVGIMSSLPLQGDMTPFTQGGHEPWMILDHIRQLFEVRNLETTLTEIPKEVDVLMLVHPKNLSDSTLYAIDQFVLKGGRAIVFVDPYSEADQPPMDKNNPMAALQAPRNSELTKLFDAWGIELVPNKVVGDLKTAQKVQVRKGASAMVVTYPVWMDLNENQYFNKEDIITAKLGNIIMATPGALVKKGEVPTEMVPLIESGNQAMQIETTKLGFFAEPDSLARDFKPEGKFTLAARITGKVKTAFPEGKPKKAEDKDTEDQPPAETNNPHLTESAEPINVIVVADTDLLEDKFWVQVQNFVGQRIAIPHANNATLVSNALDNLSGSNDLISVRNRGSFARPFTRVEAIQQEAEQRFREKEKELLAKLQETDQKIRELQSRKQEDNKLTLSIEQQQEVERFRDEKIKTRKELRNVQHELHKNIARLETKMKFVNIGLIPLLIGIGGITISFLNRRRKLSVNN
;
A
#
# COMPACT_ATOMS: atom_id res chain seq x y z
N MET A 1 -25.00 -47.95 -55.06
CA MET A 1 -25.36 -47.13 -53.86
C MET A 1 -24.99 -45.66 -54.18
N ASN A 2 -25.98 -44.77 -54.18
CA ASN A 2 -25.82 -43.41 -54.70
C ASN A 2 -24.77 -42.61 -53.89
N GLN A 3 -23.75 -42.08 -54.53
CA GLN A 3 -22.71 -41.23 -53.88
C GLN A 3 -23.27 -40.10 -53.01
N LYS A 4 -24.46 -39.56 -53.39
CA LYS A 4 -25.18 -38.54 -52.62
C LYS A 4 -25.71 -39.04 -51.28
N ILE A 5 -26.11 -40.31 -51.18
CA ILE A 5 -26.61 -40.92 -49.93
C ILE A 5 -25.42 -41.19 -48.99
N LEU A 6 -24.27 -41.61 -49.52
CA LEU A 6 -23.04 -41.79 -48.73
C LEU A 6 -22.50 -40.49 -48.16
N THR A 7 -22.58 -39.37 -48.90
CA THR A 7 -22.13 -38.04 -48.41
C THR A 7 -23.07 -37.43 -47.38
N THR A 8 -24.40 -37.58 -47.53
CA THR A 8 -25.37 -37.08 -46.51
C THR A 8 -25.36 -37.94 -45.26
N THR A 9 -25.24 -39.26 -45.37
CA THR A 9 -25.10 -40.15 -44.22
C THR A 9 -23.78 -39.92 -43.47
N GLY A 10 -22.69 -39.73 -44.21
CA GLY A 10 -21.38 -39.39 -43.63
C GLY A 10 -21.37 -38.03 -42.90
N LEU A 11 -22.10 -37.03 -43.42
CA LEU A 11 -22.25 -35.73 -42.78
C LEU A 11 -23.07 -35.83 -41.47
N LEU A 12 -24.15 -36.60 -41.49
CA LEU A 12 -24.96 -36.83 -40.27
C LEU A 12 -24.18 -37.58 -39.19
N ILE A 13 -23.39 -38.58 -39.59
CA ILE A 13 -22.52 -39.30 -38.64
C ILE A 13 -21.41 -38.36 -38.09
N ALA A 14 -20.82 -37.49 -38.91
CA ALA A 14 -19.84 -36.51 -38.48
C ALA A 14 -20.44 -35.50 -37.47
N ILE A 15 -21.66 -35.00 -37.73
CA ILE A 15 -22.38 -34.11 -36.80
C ILE A 15 -22.72 -34.84 -35.51
N ALA A 16 -23.22 -36.07 -35.56
CA ALA A 16 -23.55 -36.88 -34.38
C ALA A 16 -22.28 -37.17 -33.54
N LEU A 17 -21.16 -37.46 -34.19
CA LEU A 17 -19.86 -37.69 -33.54
C LEU A 17 -19.30 -36.41 -32.91
N LEU A 18 -19.46 -35.27 -33.58
CA LEU A 18 -19.09 -33.96 -33.06
C LEU A 18 -19.94 -33.58 -31.85
N LEU A 19 -21.23 -33.82 -31.86
CA LEU A 19 -22.12 -33.64 -30.70
C LEU A 19 -21.77 -34.60 -29.57
N ALA A 20 -21.52 -35.86 -29.85
CA ALA A 20 -21.15 -36.86 -28.84
C ALA A 20 -19.80 -36.52 -28.19
N VAL A 21 -18.81 -36.11 -28.98
CA VAL A 21 -17.49 -35.63 -28.48
C VAL A 21 -17.69 -34.36 -27.64
N ASN A 22 -18.51 -33.42 -28.06
CA ASN A 22 -18.76 -32.19 -27.33
C ASN A 22 -19.45 -32.47 -25.99
N ILE A 23 -20.50 -33.31 -25.96
CA ILE A 23 -21.23 -33.69 -24.73
C ILE A 23 -20.34 -34.54 -23.79
N THR A 24 -19.57 -35.48 -24.30
CA THR A 24 -18.63 -36.26 -23.50
C THR A 24 -17.46 -35.41 -23.01
N SER A 25 -16.94 -34.51 -23.84
CA SER A 25 -15.92 -33.57 -23.44
C SER A 25 -16.42 -32.64 -22.33
N ASP A 26 -17.59 -32.07 -22.46
CA ASP A 26 -18.19 -31.23 -21.42
C ASP A 26 -18.45 -32.00 -20.12
N SER A 27 -18.89 -33.28 -20.21
CA SER A 27 -19.16 -34.09 -19.04
C SER A 27 -17.92 -34.62 -18.33
N PHE A 28 -16.86 -35.04 -19.09
CA PHE A 28 -15.65 -35.65 -18.52
C PHE A 28 -14.55 -34.61 -18.18
N PHE A 29 -14.50 -33.47 -18.90
CA PHE A 29 -13.46 -32.46 -18.68
C PHE A 29 -13.93 -31.23 -17.92
N ARG A 30 -15.13 -31.21 -17.33
CA ARG A 30 -15.57 -30.12 -16.44
C ARG A 30 -14.64 -29.93 -15.25
N SER A 31 -13.99 -31.00 -14.79
CA SER A 31 -13.04 -30.94 -13.67
C SER A 31 -11.56 -30.78 -14.09
N ALA A 32 -11.23 -30.98 -15.35
CA ALA A 32 -9.87 -30.84 -15.87
C ALA A 32 -9.69 -29.48 -16.55
N ARG A 33 -9.56 -28.42 -15.75
CA ARG A 33 -9.15 -27.10 -16.23
C ARG A 33 -7.63 -27.04 -16.34
N LEU A 34 -7.11 -26.82 -17.54
CA LEU A 34 -5.70 -26.48 -17.77
C LEU A 34 -5.60 -24.98 -17.85
N ASP A 35 -5.13 -24.35 -16.79
CA ASP A 35 -4.91 -22.91 -16.77
C ASP A 35 -3.62 -22.59 -17.54
N LEU A 36 -3.78 -22.09 -18.76
CA LEU A 36 -2.70 -21.69 -19.66
C LEU A 36 -2.32 -20.22 -19.52
N THR A 37 -2.93 -19.51 -18.57
CA THR A 37 -2.57 -18.12 -18.30
C THR A 37 -1.17 -18.05 -17.69
N ALA A 38 -0.41 -17.01 -18.00
CA ALA A 38 1.00 -16.90 -17.60
C ALA A 38 1.23 -16.94 -16.07
N ASN A 39 0.19 -16.66 -15.26
CA ASN A 39 0.25 -16.65 -13.80
C ASN A 39 -0.81 -17.58 -13.17
N GLN A 40 -1.37 -18.50 -13.95
CA GLN A 40 -2.43 -19.42 -13.50
C GLN A 40 -3.61 -18.69 -12.82
N LEU A 41 -4.13 -17.66 -13.48
CA LEU A 41 -5.12 -16.70 -12.98
C LEU A 41 -6.39 -17.34 -12.41
N TYR A 42 -6.79 -18.49 -12.94
CA TYR A 42 -8.01 -19.23 -12.59
C TYR A 42 -7.73 -20.45 -11.71
N THR A 43 -6.53 -20.57 -11.17
CA THR A 43 -6.14 -21.65 -10.26
C THR A 43 -5.77 -21.06 -8.91
N LEU A 44 -6.37 -21.49 -7.81
CA LEU A 44 -6.02 -21.00 -6.48
C LEU A 44 -4.57 -21.35 -6.11
N SER A 45 -3.94 -20.44 -5.38
CA SER A 45 -2.61 -20.65 -4.79
C SER A 45 -2.62 -21.79 -3.78
N GLU A 46 -1.46 -22.34 -3.48
CA GLU A 46 -1.34 -23.39 -2.45
C GLU A 46 -1.78 -22.89 -1.08
N GLY A 47 -1.53 -21.60 -0.75
CA GLY A 47 -2.01 -21.02 0.50
C GLY A 47 -3.53 -20.98 0.61
N SER A 48 -4.24 -20.56 -0.45
CA SER A 48 -5.71 -20.60 -0.48
C SER A 48 -6.23 -22.02 -0.34
N LYS A 49 -5.63 -23.00 -1.05
CA LYS A 49 -6.01 -24.41 -0.95
C LYS A 49 -5.77 -24.96 0.45
N ASN A 50 -4.65 -24.63 1.09
CA ASN A 50 -4.36 -25.05 2.45
C ASN A 50 -5.36 -24.50 3.47
N ILE A 51 -5.77 -23.24 3.32
CA ILE A 51 -6.79 -22.64 4.18
C ILE A 51 -8.14 -23.33 3.98
N LEU A 52 -8.55 -23.58 2.72
CA LEU A 52 -9.79 -24.30 2.43
C LEU A 52 -9.76 -25.74 2.95
N ALA A 53 -8.63 -26.42 2.88
CA ALA A 53 -8.49 -27.80 3.40
C ALA A 53 -8.63 -27.86 4.93
N LYS A 54 -8.25 -26.77 5.64
CA LYS A 54 -8.35 -26.63 7.10
C LYS A 54 -9.74 -26.20 7.60
N LEU A 55 -10.70 -25.95 6.70
CA LEU A 55 -12.07 -25.63 7.12
C LEU A 55 -12.65 -26.78 7.95
N GLU A 56 -13.03 -26.49 9.19
CA GLU A 56 -13.69 -27.47 10.07
C GLU A 56 -15.22 -27.38 9.95
N GLU A 57 -15.74 -26.16 9.79
CA GLU A 57 -17.16 -25.85 9.74
C GLU A 57 -17.57 -25.23 8.38
N PRO A 58 -18.84 -25.41 7.97
CA PRO A 58 -19.30 -24.84 6.72
C PRO A 58 -19.43 -23.32 6.79
N LEU A 59 -18.95 -22.66 5.74
CA LEU A 59 -19.07 -21.21 5.53
C LEU A 59 -20.10 -20.91 4.45
N THR A 60 -20.78 -19.77 4.57
CA THR A 60 -21.67 -19.27 3.51
C THR A 60 -21.15 -17.93 3.01
N LEU A 61 -20.81 -17.88 1.72
CA LEU A 61 -20.45 -16.66 1.00
C LEU A 61 -21.66 -16.16 0.20
N ARG A 62 -21.99 -14.88 0.33
CA ARG A 62 -23.08 -14.21 -0.40
C ARG A 62 -22.47 -13.09 -1.23
N LEU A 63 -22.41 -13.32 -2.55
CA LEU A 63 -22.01 -12.30 -3.51
C LEU A 63 -23.24 -11.47 -3.88
N TYR A 64 -23.27 -10.23 -3.48
CA TYR A 64 -24.27 -9.26 -3.91
C TYR A 64 -23.77 -8.54 -5.16
N LEU A 65 -24.45 -8.75 -6.27
CA LEU A 65 -24.05 -8.21 -7.57
C LEU A 65 -25.27 -7.72 -8.35
N SER A 66 -25.36 -6.41 -8.60
CA SER A 66 -26.36 -5.81 -9.48
C SER A 66 -26.04 -6.17 -10.94
N GLU A 67 -26.46 -7.37 -11.41
CA GLU A 67 -26.05 -7.94 -12.71
C GLU A 67 -26.43 -7.05 -13.89
N LYS A 68 -27.65 -6.50 -13.87
CA LYS A 68 -28.14 -5.61 -14.96
C LYS A 68 -27.27 -4.35 -15.11
N LEU A 69 -26.90 -3.74 -13.98
CA LEU A 69 -26.08 -2.52 -13.98
C LEU A 69 -24.61 -2.83 -14.35
N ALA A 70 -24.08 -3.97 -13.91
CA ALA A 70 -22.72 -4.39 -14.26
C ALA A 70 -22.45 -4.44 -15.76
N THR A 71 -23.46 -4.88 -16.56
CA THR A 71 -23.34 -4.96 -18.03
C THR A 71 -23.25 -3.58 -18.69
N THR A 72 -23.75 -2.54 -18.05
CA THR A 72 -23.77 -1.16 -18.60
C THR A 72 -22.50 -0.38 -18.27
N LEU A 73 -21.70 -0.85 -17.31
CA LEU A 73 -20.50 -0.16 -16.85
C LEU A 73 -19.23 -0.71 -17.53
N PRO A 74 -18.56 0.04 -18.43
CA PRO A 74 -17.35 -0.41 -19.10
C PRO A 74 -16.24 -0.74 -18.09
N GLY A 75 -15.59 -1.90 -18.27
CA GLY A 75 -14.50 -2.35 -17.39
C GLY A 75 -14.95 -3.10 -16.13
N ILE A 76 -16.16 -2.90 -15.63
CA ILE A 76 -16.70 -3.61 -14.47
C ILE A 76 -17.17 -5.00 -14.88
N ASN A 77 -17.82 -5.14 -16.03
CA ASN A 77 -18.38 -6.41 -16.50
C ASN A 77 -17.34 -7.55 -16.58
N SER A 78 -16.16 -7.30 -17.12
CA SER A 78 -15.09 -8.30 -17.15
C SER A 78 -14.59 -8.70 -15.75
N TYR A 79 -14.55 -7.73 -14.83
CA TYR A 79 -14.13 -7.98 -13.46
C TYR A 79 -15.18 -8.74 -12.66
N THR A 80 -16.48 -8.48 -12.88
CA THR A 80 -17.55 -9.26 -12.24
C THR A 80 -17.52 -10.73 -12.65
N VAL A 81 -17.24 -11.03 -13.91
CA VAL A 81 -17.03 -12.40 -14.38
C VAL A 81 -15.87 -13.06 -13.67
N GLN A 82 -14.73 -12.37 -13.58
CA GLN A 82 -13.53 -12.86 -12.88
C GLN A 82 -13.81 -13.17 -11.41
N VAL A 83 -14.53 -12.30 -10.69
CA VAL A 83 -14.90 -12.50 -9.28
C VAL A 83 -15.81 -13.71 -9.13
N LYS A 84 -16.84 -13.85 -9.98
CA LYS A 84 -17.74 -15.01 -9.97
C LYS A 84 -16.98 -16.32 -10.18
N GLU A 85 -16.16 -16.39 -11.23
CA GLU A 85 -15.38 -17.59 -11.57
C GLU A 85 -14.40 -17.97 -10.45
N LEU A 86 -13.77 -16.97 -9.81
CA LEU A 86 -12.89 -17.23 -8.68
C LEU A 86 -13.67 -17.78 -7.47
N LEU A 87 -14.80 -17.19 -7.10
CA LEU A 87 -15.63 -17.66 -5.99
C LEU A 87 -16.21 -19.08 -6.25
N GLU A 88 -16.59 -19.39 -7.49
CA GLU A 88 -16.98 -20.75 -7.90
C GLU A 88 -15.83 -21.74 -7.75
N GLU A 89 -14.59 -21.32 -8.03
CA GLU A 89 -13.39 -22.15 -7.83
C GLU A 89 -13.13 -22.42 -6.34
N TYR A 90 -13.34 -21.42 -5.45
CA TYR A 90 -13.31 -21.62 -4.00
C TYR A 90 -14.34 -22.67 -3.56
N GLN A 91 -15.59 -22.53 -4.01
CA GLN A 91 -16.63 -23.49 -3.71
C GLN A 91 -16.28 -24.89 -4.22
N ARG A 92 -15.76 -25.00 -5.43
CA ARG A 92 -15.37 -26.29 -6.03
C ARG A 92 -14.29 -27.00 -5.22
N ILE A 93 -13.28 -26.26 -4.73
CA ILE A 93 -12.16 -26.85 -3.96
C ILE A 93 -12.59 -27.18 -2.54
N ALA A 94 -13.38 -26.32 -1.89
CA ALA A 94 -13.86 -26.54 -0.53
C ALA A 94 -15.00 -27.57 -0.44
N GLY A 95 -15.69 -27.86 -1.57
CA GLY A 95 -16.83 -28.77 -1.61
C GLY A 95 -17.97 -28.32 -0.71
N ASP A 96 -18.55 -29.25 0.04
CA ASP A 96 -19.72 -28.98 0.92
C ASP A 96 -19.39 -28.02 2.10
N LYS A 97 -18.12 -27.73 2.34
CA LYS A 97 -17.69 -26.82 3.41
C LYS A 97 -17.80 -25.33 3.05
N LEU A 98 -18.10 -24.99 1.79
CA LEU A 98 -18.29 -23.61 1.37
C LEU A 98 -19.49 -23.50 0.43
N LYS A 99 -20.51 -22.78 0.88
CA LYS A 99 -21.73 -22.49 0.09
C LYS A 99 -21.61 -21.09 -0.49
N LEU A 100 -21.71 -20.98 -1.83
CA LEU A 100 -21.78 -19.70 -2.54
C LEU A 100 -23.22 -19.39 -2.94
N LEU A 101 -23.70 -18.20 -2.59
CA LEU A 101 -24.98 -17.65 -3.03
C LEU A 101 -24.69 -16.37 -3.82
N ILE A 102 -25.23 -16.28 -5.03
CA ILE A 102 -25.17 -15.07 -5.86
C ILE A 102 -26.54 -14.41 -5.80
N ILE A 103 -26.58 -13.17 -5.38
CA ILE A 103 -27.80 -12.40 -5.11
C ILE A 103 -27.75 -11.13 -5.95
N ASP A 104 -28.80 -10.88 -6.73
CA ASP A 104 -28.99 -9.62 -7.48
C ASP A 104 -29.94 -8.72 -6.68
N PRO A 105 -29.42 -7.71 -5.93
CA PRO A 105 -30.27 -6.80 -5.16
C PRO A 105 -30.98 -5.85 -6.12
N GLU A 106 -32.30 -6.02 -6.23
CA GLU A 106 -33.12 -5.04 -6.95
C GLU A 106 -33.40 -3.81 -6.06
N PRO A 107 -33.53 -2.60 -6.63
CA PRO A 107 -33.84 -1.40 -5.86
C PRO A 107 -35.11 -1.58 -5.01
N PHE A 108 -35.03 -1.20 -3.73
CA PHE A 108 -36.10 -1.30 -2.73
C PHE A 108 -36.53 -2.76 -2.41
N SER A 109 -35.65 -3.72 -2.60
CA SER A 109 -35.88 -5.12 -2.25
C SER A 109 -35.37 -5.48 -0.86
N GLU A 110 -35.84 -6.59 -0.29
CA GLU A 110 -35.28 -7.14 0.96
C GLU A 110 -33.82 -7.54 0.81
N GLU A 111 -33.37 -7.86 -0.40
CA GLU A 111 -32.00 -8.21 -0.72
C GLU A 111 -31.10 -6.99 -0.63
N GLU A 112 -31.59 -5.80 -1.03
CA GLU A 112 -30.88 -4.52 -0.86
C GLU A 112 -30.75 -4.17 0.62
N ASP A 113 -31.85 -4.25 1.40
CA ASP A 113 -31.83 -4.02 2.85
C ASP A 113 -30.85 -4.97 3.57
N ARG A 114 -30.78 -6.23 3.13
CA ARG A 114 -29.80 -7.19 3.67
C ARG A 114 -28.37 -6.85 3.28
N ALA A 115 -28.15 -6.37 2.05
CA ALA A 115 -26.81 -5.94 1.61
C ALA A 115 -26.32 -4.78 2.49
N GLU A 116 -27.16 -3.78 2.73
CA GLU A 116 -26.83 -2.67 3.66
C GLU A 116 -26.66 -3.17 5.10
N GLY A 117 -27.50 -4.08 5.56
CA GLY A 117 -27.40 -4.71 6.87
C GLY A 117 -26.08 -5.46 7.10
N TYR A 118 -25.51 -6.05 6.05
CA TYR A 118 -24.16 -6.62 6.09
C TYR A 118 -23.04 -5.56 6.03
N GLY A 119 -23.35 -4.29 5.76
CA GLY A 119 -22.35 -3.22 5.61
C GLY A 119 -21.72 -3.18 4.20
N LEU A 120 -22.40 -3.70 3.19
CA LEU A 120 -21.98 -3.57 1.81
C LEU A 120 -22.17 -2.13 1.32
N GLN A 121 -21.24 -1.66 0.50
CA GLN A 121 -21.24 -0.30 -0.01
C GLN A 121 -21.89 -0.24 -1.39
N GLY A 122 -23.08 0.36 -1.47
CA GLY A 122 -23.72 0.70 -2.73
C GLY A 122 -23.10 1.94 -3.37
N VAL A 123 -22.84 1.89 -4.67
CA VAL A 123 -22.31 3.02 -5.44
C VAL A 123 -23.44 3.61 -6.29
N PRO A 124 -23.82 4.90 -6.08
CA PRO A 124 -24.83 5.55 -6.90
C PRO A 124 -24.40 5.59 -8.38
N THR A 125 -25.32 5.30 -9.29
CA THR A 125 -25.07 5.42 -10.74
C THR A 125 -25.59 6.76 -11.28
N ASP A 126 -24.82 7.39 -12.16
CA ASP A 126 -25.10 8.76 -12.66
C ASP A 126 -26.44 8.92 -13.41
N ASN A 127 -27.09 7.84 -13.85
CA ASN A 127 -28.19 7.94 -14.82
C ASN A 127 -29.59 7.63 -14.26
N THR A 128 -29.75 6.98 -13.11
CA THR A 128 -31.07 6.45 -12.69
C THR A 128 -31.37 6.49 -11.20
N ASN A 129 -30.60 7.12 -10.36
CA ASN A 129 -30.74 7.00 -8.88
C ASN A 129 -30.63 5.54 -8.37
N ASP A 130 -30.24 4.60 -9.24
CA ASP A 130 -30.05 3.20 -8.87
C ASP A 130 -28.70 3.02 -8.19
N THR A 131 -28.67 2.17 -7.19
CA THR A 131 -27.46 1.84 -6.44
C THR A 131 -26.84 0.56 -6.98
N PHE A 132 -25.56 0.61 -7.36
CA PHE A 132 -24.80 -0.55 -7.82
C PHE A 132 -24.10 -1.23 -6.65
N TYR A 133 -24.47 -2.47 -6.36
CA TYR A 133 -23.83 -3.33 -5.38
C TYR A 133 -22.88 -4.32 -6.06
N PHE A 134 -21.69 -4.45 -5.52
CA PHE A 134 -20.71 -5.44 -5.92
C PHE A 134 -19.79 -5.77 -4.75
N GLY A 135 -20.29 -6.59 -3.83
CA GLY A 135 -19.58 -6.92 -2.59
C GLY A 135 -19.84 -8.34 -2.13
N LEU A 136 -19.09 -8.81 -1.14
CA LEU A 136 -19.16 -10.17 -0.62
C LEU A 136 -19.39 -10.14 0.89
N ALA A 137 -20.41 -10.84 1.37
CA ALA A 137 -20.60 -11.11 2.77
C ALA A 137 -20.38 -12.60 3.05
N GLY A 138 -19.54 -12.91 4.03
CA GLY A 138 -19.30 -14.26 4.52
C GLY A 138 -19.84 -14.44 5.93
N THR A 139 -20.39 -15.63 6.23
CA THR A 139 -20.81 -16.00 7.58
C THR A 139 -20.38 -17.43 7.89
N ASN A 140 -20.01 -17.68 9.16
CA ASN A 140 -19.74 -19.02 9.68
C ASN A 140 -20.99 -19.64 10.38
N SER A 141 -20.82 -20.77 11.04
CA SER A 141 -21.90 -21.48 11.76
C SER A 141 -22.31 -20.77 13.07
N THR A 142 -21.51 -19.87 13.60
CA THR A 142 -21.78 -19.09 14.81
C THR A 142 -22.31 -17.69 14.52
N ASP A 143 -22.67 -17.41 13.25
CA ASP A 143 -23.15 -16.13 12.76
C ASP A 143 -22.10 -14.98 12.85
N ASP A 144 -20.81 -15.33 13.03
CA ASP A 144 -19.75 -14.33 12.83
C ASP A 144 -19.71 -13.92 11.36
N GLN A 145 -19.47 -12.64 11.14
CA GLN A 145 -19.60 -12.01 9.84
C GLN A 145 -18.31 -11.29 9.45
N GLU A 146 -17.85 -11.52 8.22
CA GLU A 146 -16.78 -10.75 7.57
C GLU A 146 -17.22 -10.30 6.18
N VAL A 147 -16.76 -9.10 5.74
CA VAL A 147 -17.32 -8.45 4.56
C VAL A 147 -16.23 -7.85 3.69
N ILE A 148 -16.37 -8.01 2.37
CA ILE A 148 -15.71 -7.14 1.39
C ILE A 148 -16.79 -6.14 0.92
N PRO A 149 -16.76 -4.89 1.39
CA PRO A 149 -17.85 -3.93 1.16
C PRO A 149 -18.08 -3.62 -0.32
N PHE A 150 -17.00 -3.61 -1.11
CA PHE A 150 -17.06 -3.37 -2.55
C PHE A 150 -15.82 -3.94 -3.26
N PHE A 151 -16.04 -4.67 -4.36
CA PHE A 151 -14.97 -5.16 -5.22
C PHE A 151 -14.52 -4.07 -6.19
N SER A 152 -13.43 -3.39 -5.86
CA SER A 152 -12.85 -2.35 -6.73
C SER A 152 -11.96 -2.97 -7.81
N PRO A 153 -12.16 -2.64 -9.11
CA PRO A 153 -11.26 -3.08 -10.18
C PRO A 153 -9.79 -2.68 -9.95
N ASN A 154 -9.56 -1.58 -9.24
CA ASN A 154 -8.21 -1.13 -8.89
C ASN A 154 -7.50 -2.08 -7.90
N ARG A 155 -8.24 -3.00 -7.27
CA ARG A 155 -7.73 -4.03 -6.35
C ARG A 155 -7.81 -5.44 -6.93
N ALA A 156 -8.08 -5.58 -8.22
CA ALA A 156 -8.26 -6.87 -8.87
C ALA A 156 -7.10 -7.87 -8.63
N GLU A 157 -5.88 -7.37 -8.50
CA GLU A 157 -4.71 -8.21 -8.22
C GLU A 157 -4.67 -8.79 -6.80
N PHE A 158 -5.42 -8.22 -5.86
CA PHE A 158 -5.57 -8.73 -4.49
C PHE A 158 -6.83 -9.55 -4.29
N LEU A 159 -7.60 -9.82 -5.35
CA LEU A 159 -8.89 -10.48 -5.25
C LEU A 159 -8.80 -11.82 -4.53
N GLU A 160 -7.87 -12.69 -4.93
CA GLU A 160 -7.65 -13.98 -4.25
C GLU A 160 -7.28 -13.80 -2.78
N TYR A 161 -6.41 -12.83 -2.50
CA TYR A 161 -6.02 -12.52 -1.13
C TYR A 161 -7.21 -12.01 -0.29
N ASP A 162 -7.96 -11.04 -0.79
CA ASP A 162 -9.08 -10.44 -0.05
C ASP A 162 -10.15 -11.51 0.28
N VAL A 163 -10.46 -12.41 -0.68
CA VAL A 163 -11.39 -13.53 -0.46
C VAL A 163 -10.82 -14.57 0.51
N THR A 164 -9.55 -14.95 0.34
CA THR A 164 -8.90 -15.93 1.24
C THR A 164 -8.81 -15.39 2.66
N LYS A 165 -8.51 -14.10 2.81
CA LYS A 165 -8.46 -13.41 4.10
C LYS A 165 -9.82 -13.44 4.79
N LEU A 166 -10.90 -13.12 4.07
CA LEU A 166 -12.27 -13.18 4.60
C LEU A 166 -12.60 -14.60 5.09
N ILE A 167 -12.29 -15.63 4.31
CA ILE A 167 -12.48 -17.01 4.70
C ILE A 167 -11.64 -17.36 5.94
N TYR A 168 -10.37 -16.97 5.97
CA TYR A 168 -9.48 -17.20 7.10
C TYR A 168 -9.98 -16.54 8.39
N GLN A 169 -10.47 -15.31 8.31
CA GLN A 169 -11.02 -14.59 9.46
C GLN A 169 -12.28 -15.27 10.02
N LEU A 170 -13.14 -15.82 9.15
CA LEU A 170 -14.32 -16.59 9.57
C LEU A 170 -13.98 -17.94 10.23
N THR A 171 -12.81 -18.50 9.92
CA THR A 171 -12.32 -19.74 10.58
C THR A 171 -11.67 -19.47 11.93
N GLN A 172 -11.31 -18.23 12.21
CA GLN A 172 -10.66 -17.82 13.46
C GLN A 172 -11.38 -16.58 14.04
N PRO A 173 -12.51 -16.75 14.72
CA PRO A 173 -13.34 -15.63 15.16
C PRO A 173 -12.69 -14.72 16.20
N LYS A 174 -11.59 -15.13 16.83
CA LYS A 174 -10.82 -14.25 17.73
C LYS A 174 -9.92 -13.34 16.91
N ARG A 175 -10.16 -12.03 17.04
CA ARG A 175 -9.24 -11.01 16.48
C ARG A 175 -7.84 -11.25 17.01
N LYS A 176 -6.85 -11.11 16.13
CA LYS A 176 -5.44 -11.19 16.49
C LYS A 176 -5.07 -10.05 17.44
N VAL A 177 -4.25 -10.37 18.44
CA VAL A 177 -3.86 -9.42 19.48
C VAL A 177 -2.54 -8.76 19.11
N VAL A 178 -2.57 -7.43 18.97
CA VAL A 178 -1.36 -6.61 18.80
C VAL A 178 -0.99 -5.98 20.15
N GLY A 179 0.16 -6.39 20.68
CA GLY A 179 0.75 -5.75 21.87
C GLY A 179 1.53 -4.51 21.45
N ILE A 180 1.11 -3.32 21.87
CA ILE A 180 1.78 -2.06 21.55
C ILE A 180 2.55 -1.56 22.76
N MET A 181 3.87 -1.43 22.63
CA MET A 181 4.77 -0.81 23.60
C MET A 181 5.34 0.47 22.99
N SER A 182 5.07 1.63 23.60
CA SER A 182 5.48 2.92 23.07
C SER A 182 6.00 3.84 24.16
N SER A 183 7.08 4.57 23.86
CA SER A 183 7.55 5.69 24.67
C SER A 183 6.96 7.04 24.20
N LEU A 184 6.25 7.06 23.05
CA LEU A 184 5.50 8.21 22.57
C LEU A 184 4.04 8.17 23.09
N PRO A 185 3.36 9.31 23.22
CA PRO A 185 2.01 9.41 23.77
C PRO A 185 0.93 9.00 22.73
N LEU A 186 1.03 7.79 22.16
CA LEU A 186 0.07 7.30 21.17
C LEU A 186 -1.38 7.27 21.70
N GLN A 187 -1.55 7.02 23.00
CA GLN A 187 -2.86 6.96 23.66
C GLN A 187 -3.48 8.34 23.92
N GLY A 188 -2.74 9.40 23.60
CA GLY A 188 -3.05 10.73 24.07
C GLY A 188 -2.74 10.92 25.56
N ASP A 189 -2.77 12.14 26.02
CA ASP A 189 -2.58 12.52 27.43
C ASP A 189 -3.87 13.18 27.92
N MET A 190 -4.79 12.35 28.43
CA MET A 190 -6.07 12.77 28.99
C MET A 190 -5.94 13.08 30.48
N THR A 191 -5.01 13.94 30.86
CA THR A 191 -5.04 14.46 32.22
C THR A 191 -6.07 15.60 32.28
N PRO A 192 -7.10 15.50 33.15
CA PRO A 192 -8.20 16.49 33.22
C PRO A 192 -7.76 17.91 33.58
N PHE A 193 -6.49 18.12 33.91
CA PHE A 193 -5.95 19.38 34.42
C PHE A 193 -4.95 20.10 33.47
N THR A 194 -4.55 19.49 32.35
CA THR A 194 -3.72 20.17 31.36
C THR A 194 -4.61 20.76 30.26
N GLN A 195 -4.70 22.08 30.21
CA GLN A 195 -5.22 22.78 29.01
C GLN A 195 -4.26 22.47 27.85
N GLY A 196 -4.60 21.46 27.04
CA GLY A 196 -3.78 21.03 25.90
C GLY A 196 -3.43 19.54 25.86
N GLY A 197 -4.26 18.65 26.47
CA GLY A 197 -4.09 17.21 26.34
C GLY A 197 -4.07 16.79 24.86
N HIS A 198 -3.10 15.94 24.49
CA HIS A 198 -3.03 15.39 23.15
C HIS A 198 -4.11 14.32 22.98
N GLU A 199 -4.90 14.41 21.94
CA GLU A 199 -5.84 13.35 21.56
C GLU A 199 -5.07 12.09 21.14
N PRO A 200 -5.66 10.88 21.27
CA PRO A 200 -5.06 9.65 20.76
C PRO A 200 -4.77 9.77 19.27
N TRP A 201 -3.64 9.22 18.83
CA TRP A 201 -3.29 9.22 17.42
C TRP A 201 -4.24 8.34 16.61
N MET A 202 -4.65 8.81 15.43
CA MET A 202 -5.59 8.10 14.55
C MET A 202 -5.08 6.72 14.11
N ILE A 203 -3.77 6.51 14.14
CA ILE A 203 -3.17 5.19 13.83
C ILE A 203 -3.67 4.11 14.79
N LEU A 204 -3.90 4.41 16.07
CA LEU A 204 -4.46 3.45 17.02
C LEU A 204 -5.89 3.09 16.69
N ASP A 205 -6.71 4.07 16.32
CA ASP A 205 -8.09 3.81 15.93
C ASP A 205 -8.14 2.97 14.65
N HIS A 206 -7.21 3.22 13.73
CA HIS A 206 -7.08 2.42 12.52
C HIS A 206 -6.66 0.96 12.82
N ILE A 207 -5.72 0.74 13.74
CA ILE A 207 -5.31 -0.61 14.17
C ILE A 207 -6.45 -1.32 14.90
N ARG A 208 -7.18 -0.64 15.79
CA ARG A 208 -8.31 -1.20 16.55
C ARG A 208 -9.47 -1.68 15.67
N GLN A 209 -9.64 -1.13 14.47
CA GLN A 209 -10.64 -1.62 13.52
C GLN A 209 -10.35 -3.05 13.05
N LEU A 210 -9.09 -3.45 13.02
CA LEU A 210 -8.63 -4.72 12.43
C LEU A 210 -8.17 -5.73 13.50
N PHE A 211 -7.65 -5.25 14.63
CA PHE A 211 -6.97 -6.04 15.66
C PHE A 211 -7.50 -5.72 17.06
N GLU A 212 -7.36 -6.68 17.97
CA GLU A 212 -7.43 -6.39 19.41
C GLU A 212 -6.11 -5.73 19.84
N VAL A 213 -6.17 -4.53 20.40
CA VAL A 213 -4.98 -3.78 20.82
C VAL A 213 -4.80 -3.92 22.33
N ARG A 214 -3.63 -4.41 22.74
CA ARG A 214 -3.16 -4.40 24.14
C ARG A 214 -2.00 -3.43 24.31
N ASN A 215 -2.19 -2.46 25.18
CA ASN A 215 -1.10 -1.55 25.55
C ASN A 215 -0.18 -2.25 26.54
N LEU A 216 1.12 -2.22 26.25
CA LEU A 216 2.17 -2.81 27.08
C LEU A 216 3.03 -1.70 27.66
N GLU A 217 3.30 -1.79 28.95
CA GLU A 217 4.19 -0.84 29.63
C GLU A 217 5.65 -1.06 29.21
N THR A 218 6.42 0.01 29.13
CA THR A 218 7.87 -0.03 28.81
C THR A 218 8.72 -0.67 29.90
N THR A 219 8.14 -0.94 31.07
CA THR A 219 8.75 -1.61 32.21
C THR A 219 8.46 -3.10 32.32
N LEU A 220 7.71 -3.64 31.34
CA LEU A 220 7.26 -5.03 31.33
C LEU A 220 8.44 -6.00 31.26
N THR A 221 8.41 -7.04 32.06
CA THR A 221 9.48 -8.07 32.14
C THR A 221 9.14 -9.38 31.45
N GLU A 222 7.93 -9.53 30.94
CA GLU A 222 7.45 -10.67 30.15
C GLU A 222 6.34 -10.22 29.22
N ILE A 223 6.42 -10.60 27.94
CA ILE A 223 5.35 -10.32 26.96
C ILE A 223 4.20 -11.32 27.21
N PRO A 224 2.94 -10.84 27.34
CA PRO A 224 1.79 -11.72 27.55
C PRO A 224 1.63 -12.75 26.42
N LYS A 225 1.22 -13.97 26.78
CA LYS A 225 1.12 -15.10 25.82
C LYS A 225 0.04 -14.88 24.75
N GLU A 226 -0.91 -14.01 25.03
CA GLU A 226 -2.01 -13.67 24.12
C GLU A 226 -1.58 -12.73 22.99
N VAL A 227 -0.40 -12.14 23.07
CA VAL A 227 0.11 -11.24 22.04
C VAL A 227 0.60 -12.04 20.85
N ASP A 228 -0.08 -11.88 19.70
CA ASP A 228 0.31 -12.49 18.43
C ASP A 228 1.43 -11.72 17.75
N VAL A 229 1.37 -10.37 17.78
CA VAL A 229 2.36 -9.47 17.18
C VAL A 229 2.73 -8.37 18.15
N LEU A 230 4.02 -8.13 18.30
CA LEU A 230 4.55 -7.05 19.13
C LEU A 230 4.86 -5.83 18.23
N MET A 231 4.27 -4.68 18.57
CA MET A 231 4.55 -3.39 17.93
C MET A 231 5.32 -2.52 18.92
N LEU A 232 6.60 -2.26 18.63
CA LEU A 232 7.45 -1.38 19.41
C LEU A 232 7.53 -0.02 18.74
N VAL A 233 7.18 1.05 19.45
CA VAL A 233 7.23 2.41 18.93
C VAL A 233 8.13 3.26 19.79
N HIS A 234 9.16 3.80 19.20
CA HIS A 234 10.14 4.65 19.86
C HIS A 234 10.68 4.02 21.16
N PRO A 235 11.26 2.81 21.12
CA PRO A 235 11.77 2.13 22.31
C PRO A 235 12.95 2.92 22.89
N LYS A 236 12.67 3.73 23.92
CA LYS A 236 13.63 4.64 24.53
C LYS A 236 13.87 4.25 25.98
N ASN A 237 15.13 4.12 26.37
CA ASN A 237 15.54 3.81 27.74
C ASN A 237 14.91 2.53 28.33
N LEU A 238 14.70 1.50 27.52
CA LEU A 238 14.18 0.23 27.99
C LEU A 238 15.18 -0.46 28.92
N SER A 239 14.69 -1.05 30.01
CA SER A 239 15.51 -1.83 30.93
C SER A 239 16.02 -3.11 30.29
N ASP A 240 17.16 -3.64 30.75
CA ASP A 240 17.66 -4.95 30.29
C ASP A 240 16.64 -6.07 30.51
N SER A 241 15.80 -5.98 31.56
CA SER A 241 14.71 -6.94 31.79
C SER A 241 13.62 -6.86 30.71
N THR A 242 13.29 -5.66 30.24
CA THR A 242 12.33 -5.45 29.14
C THR A 242 12.92 -5.91 27.79
N LEU A 243 14.19 -5.56 27.54
CA LEU A 243 14.90 -6.01 26.33
C LEU A 243 15.00 -7.56 26.29
N TYR A 244 15.23 -8.19 27.45
CA TYR A 244 15.21 -9.64 27.58
C TYR A 244 13.83 -10.23 27.28
N ALA A 245 12.75 -9.62 27.77
CA ALA A 245 11.40 -10.06 27.47
C ALA A 245 11.09 -10.02 25.97
N ILE A 246 11.53 -8.96 25.29
CA ILE A 246 11.40 -8.81 23.82
C ILE A 246 12.25 -9.86 23.09
N ASP A 247 13.52 -10.04 23.48
CA ASP A 247 14.41 -11.04 22.92
C ASP A 247 13.79 -12.44 22.98
N GLN A 248 13.37 -12.86 24.17
CA GLN A 248 12.78 -14.19 24.38
C GLN A 248 11.44 -14.36 23.65
N PHE A 249 10.65 -13.30 23.50
CA PHE A 249 9.42 -13.33 22.68
C PHE A 249 9.76 -13.62 21.22
N VAL A 250 10.72 -12.91 20.65
CA VAL A 250 11.14 -13.10 19.26
C VAL A 250 11.78 -14.47 19.05
N LEU A 251 12.63 -14.94 19.98
CA LEU A 251 13.27 -16.27 19.90
C LEU A 251 12.27 -17.43 19.97
N LYS A 252 11.12 -17.25 20.66
CA LYS A 252 10.02 -18.23 20.70
C LYS A 252 9.19 -18.28 19.41
N GLY A 253 9.53 -17.49 18.38
CA GLY A 253 8.77 -17.37 17.14
C GLY A 253 7.76 -16.21 17.14
N GLY A 254 7.77 -15.37 18.17
CA GLY A 254 7.01 -14.13 18.21
C GLY A 254 7.45 -13.19 17.07
N ARG A 255 6.50 -12.49 16.48
CA ARG A 255 6.73 -11.59 15.36
C ARG A 255 6.62 -10.15 15.82
N ALA A 256 7.45 -9.27 15.27
CA ALA A 256 7.49 -7.89 15.73
C ALA A 256 7.59 -6.89 14.57
N ILE A 257 6.98 -5.72 14.78
CA ILE A 257 7.26 -4.51 14.01
C ILE A 257 7.84 -3.47 14.95
N VAL A 258 8.95 -2.87 14.54
CA VAL A 258 9.75 -1.97 15.36
C VAL A 258 9.91 -0.64 14.63
N PHE A 259 9.48 0.44 15.26
CA PHE A 259 9.68 1.79 14.79
C PHE A 259 10.75 2.45 15.67
N VAL A 260 11.91 2.70 15.11
CA VAL A 260 13.05 3.39 15.75
C VAL A 260 13.36 4.68 15.02
N ASP A 261 14.01 5.61 15.68
CA ASP A 261 14.23 6.93 15.14
C ASP A 261 15.56 7.51 15.61
N PRO A 262 16.40 8.04 14.74
CA PRO A 262 17.57 8.79 15.15
C PRO A 262 17.23 10.18 15.69
N TYR A 263 16.05 10.73 15.33
CA TYR A 263 15.56 12.03 15.77
C TYR A 263 14.05 12.15 15.59
N SER A 264 13.27 11.74 16.58
CA SER A 264 11.81 11.86 16.53
C SER A 264 11.35 13.29 16.82
N GLU A 265 10.58 13.87 15.90
CA GLU A 265 9.94 15.16 16.10
C GLU A 265 8.78 15.10 17.08
N ALA A 266 8.11 13.94 17.16
CA ALA A 266 7.03 13.67 18.09
C ALA A 266 7.51 13.50 19.54
N ASP A 267 8.78 13.15 19.77
CA ASP A 267 9.37 13.08 21.10
C ASP A 267 9.66 14.49 21.63
N GLN A 268 8.70 15.05 22.35
CA GLN A 268 8.80 16.36 22.96
C GLN A 268 9.10 16.20 24.46
N PRO A 269 10.36 16.32 24.88
CA PRO A 269 10.70 16.24 26.28
C PRO A 269 9.99 17.32 27.10
N PRO A 270 9.52 17.00 28.32
CA PRO A 270 8.80 17.96 29.15
C PRO A 270 9.67 19.18 29.45
N MET A 271 9.06 20.36 29.28
CA MET A 271 9.76 21.63 29.50
C MET A 271 9.88 21.89 31.02
N ASP A 272 11.09 21.79 31.57
CA ASP A 272 11.36 22.19 32.94
C ASP A 272 11.34 23.73 33.04
N LYS A 273 10.45 24.26 33.88
CA LYS A 273 10.33 25.71 34.12
C LYS A 273 11.62 26.34 34.64
N ASN A 274 12.45 25.56 35.34
CA ASN A 274 13.71 26.02 35.93
C ASN A 274 14.88 25.89 34.96
N ASN A 275 14.78 24.99 33.97
CA ASN A 275 15.81 24.80 32.95
C ASN A 275 15.20 24.48 31.56
N PRO A 276 14.64 25.48 30.87
CA PRO A 276 14.03 25.27 29.55
C PRO A 276 15.02 24.73 28.50
N MET A 277 16.32 25.04 28.67
CA MET A 277 17.37 24.57 27.76
C MET A 277 17.61 23.06 27.84
N ALA A 278 17.32 22.41 28.96
CA ALA A 278 17.45 20.96 29.10
C ALA A 278 16.52 20.20 28.16
N ALA A 279 15.29 20.67 27.98
CA ALA A 279 14.33 20.07 27.06
C ALA A 279 14.78 20.19 25.58
N LEU A 280 15.43 21.29 25.23
CA LEU A 280 15.96 21.51 23.88
C LEU A 280 17.19 20.65 23.56
N GLN A 281 17.93 20.22 24.58
CA GLN A 281 19.12 19.39 24.45
C GLN A 281 18.87 17.91 24.75
N ALA A 282 17.66 17.55 25.19
CA ALA A 282 17.32 16.17 25.48
C ALA A 282 17.39 15.30 24.21
N PRO A 283 17.98 14.10 24.31
CA PRO A 283 18.02 13.19 23.16
C PRO A 283 16.61 12.79 22.74
N ARG A 284 16.37 12.84 21.44
CA ARG A 284 15.09 12.45 20.79
C ARG A 284 15.21 11.18 19.97
N ASN A 285 16.29 10.44 20.17
CA ASN A 285 16.51 9.17 19.50
C ASN A 285 15.94 8.00 20.30
N SER A 286 15.61 6.95 19.60
CA SER A 286 15.37 5.62 20.16
C SER A 286 16.25 4.59 19.44
N GLU A 287 16.64 3.57 20.15
CA GLU A 287 17.48 2.51 19.61
C GLU A 287 17.28 1.20 20.37
N LEU A 288 17.57 0.09 19.71
CA LEU A 288 17.58 -1.25 20.29
C LEU A 288 18.92 -1.94 20.02
N THR A 289 20.03 -1.24 20.26
CA THR A 289 21.38 -1.66 19.85
C THR A 289 21.67 -3.11 20.23
N LYS A 290 21.35 -3.53 21.47
CA LYS A 290 21.59 -4.89 21.97
C LYS A 290 20.83 -5.96 21.16
N LEU A 291 19.56 -5.70 20.81
CA LEU A 291 18.74 -6.59 19.98
C LEU A 291 19.16 -6.53 18.51
N PHE A 292 19.45 -5.33 18.01
CA PHE A 292 19.88 -5.13 16.63
C PHE A 292 21.21 -5.82 16.34
N ASP A 293 22.15 -5.80 17.28
CA ASP A 293 23.40 -6.54 17.16
C ASP A 293 23.15 -8.06 17.04
N ALA A 294 22.21 -8.60 17.83
CA ALA A 294 21.82 -10.01 17.72
C ALA A 294 21.09 -10.33 16.40
N TRP A 295 20.35 -9.37 15.85
CA TRP A 295 19.64 -9.53 14.55
C TRP A 295 20.52 -9.18 13.35
N GLY A 296 21.75 -8.68 13.55
CA GLY A 296 22.70 -8.36 12.49
C GLY A 296 22.38 -7.10 11.70
N ILE A 297 21.80 -6.10 12.35
CA ILE A 297 21.48 -4.80 11.76
C ILE A 297 21.93 -3.65 12.66
N GLU A 298 21.99 -2.45 12.10
CA GLU A 298 22.28 -1.22 12.82
C GLU A 298 21.41 -0.08 12.26
N LEU A 299 20.85 0.72 13.17
CA LEU A 299 20.38 2.07 12.85
C LEU A 299 21.59 3.01 12.90
N VAL A 300 21.91 3.68 11.81
CA VAL A 300 23.04 4.62 11.77
C VAL A 300 22.84 5.71 12.82
N PRO A 301 23.71 5.81 13.81
CA PRO A 301 23.48 6.70 14.95
C PRO A 301 23.64 8.17 14.57
N ASN A 302 22.84 9.04 15.19
CA ASN A 302 22.91 10.51 15.08
C ASN A 302 22.85 11.07 13.65
N LYS A 303 22.27 10.30 12.71
CA LYS A 303 22.09 10.73 11.32
C LYS A 303 20.69 10.41 10.85
N VAL A 304 20.09 11.37 10.15
CA VAL A 304 18.84 11.20 9.41
C VAL A 304 19.13 11.21 7.91
N VAL A 305 18.24 10.61 7.15
CA VAL A 305 18.28 10.61 5.69
C VAL A 305 17.43 11.75 5.16
N GLY A 306 17.99 12.53 4.24
CA GLY A 306 17.25 13.50 3.46
C GLY A 306 17.35 13.21 1.96
N ASP A 307 16.35 13.62 1.18
CA ASP A 307 16.36 13.50 -0.28
C ASP A 307 15.69 14.73 -0.89
N LEU A 308 16.41 15.45 -1.75
CA LEU A 308 15.89 16.66 -2.39
C LEU A 308 14.75 16.39 -3.38
N LYS A 309 14.72 15.20 -3.99
CA LYS A 309 13.69 14.86 -4.97
C LYS A 309 12.33 14.67 -4.32
N THR A 310 12.31 14.09 -3.13
CA THR A 310 11.09 13.79 -2.36
C THR A 310 10.79 14.85 -1.28
N ALA A 311 11.65 15.86 -1.17
CA ALA A 311 11.58 16.91 -0.15
C ALA A 311 10.25 17.66 -0.15
N GLN A 312 9.67 17.80 1.02
CA GLN A 312 8.49 18.65 1.21
C GLN A 312 8.87 20.13 1.32
N LYS A 313 7.94 20.99 0.95
CA LYS A 313 8.04 22.44 1.14
C LYS A 313 7.39 22.83 2.45
N VAL A 314 8.16 23.39 3.36
CA VAL A 314 7.68 23.84 4.67
C VAL A 314 7.72 25.36 4.78
N GLN A 315 6.78 25.91 5.52
CA GLN A 315 6.74 27.33 5.79
C GLN A 315 7.51 27.65 7.08
N VAL A 316 8.58 28.39 6.97
CA VAL A 316 9.41 28.81 8.10
C VAL A 316 9.25 30.31 8.34
N ARG A 317 9.14 30.70 9.61
CA ARG A 317 9.12 32.12 10.00
C ARG A 317 10.53 32.58 10.29
N LYS A 318 11.02 33.58 9.54
CA LYS A 318 12.28 34.26 9.81
C LYS A 318 11.97 35.72 10.20
N GLY A 319 11.86 35.98 11.50
CA GLY A 319 11.36 37.26 12.03
C GLY A 319 9.89 37.50 11.71
N ALA A 320 9.55 38.62 11.07
CA ALA A 320 8.18 38.98 10.67
C ALA A 320 7.75 38.35 9.31
N SER A 321 8.68 37.76 8.56
CA SER A 321 8.40 37.22 7.23
C SER A 321 8.25 35.70 7.26
N ALA A 322 7.24 35.18 6.56
CA ALA A 322 7.09 33.75 6.31
C ALA A 322 7.76 33.41 4.97
N MET A 323 8.62 32.41 4.96
CA MET A 323 9.34 31.93 3.78
C MET A 323 9.06 30.44 3.57
N VAL A 324 8.84 30.02 2.34
CA VAL A 324 8.71 28.61 1.97
C VAL A 324 10.08 28.07 1.60
N VAL A 325 10.54 27.04 2.31
CA VAL A 325 11.82 26.38 2.08
C VAL A 325 11.63 24.92 1.73
N THR A 326 12.55 24.36 0.95
CA THR A 326 12.62 22.92 0.71
C THR A 326 13.28 22.25 1.90
N TYR A 327 12.56 21.28 2.52
CA TYR A 327 13.01 20.59 3.73
C TYR A 327 13.31 19.12 3.42
N PRO A 328 14.56 18.75 3.10
CA PRO A 328 14.89 17.45 2.53
C PRO A 328 14.66 16.26 3.45
N VAL A 329 14.57 16.48 4.77
CA VAL A 329 14.34 15.43 5.77
C VAL A 329 12.85 15.09 5.98
N TRP A 330 11.94 15.87 5.38
CA TRP A 330 10.53 15.48 5.24
C TRP A 330 10.31 15.00 3.81
N MET A 331 10.13 13.70 3.65
CA MET A 331 10.12 13.04 2.36
C MET A 331 8.73 12.51 2.03
N ASP A 332 8.20 12.88 0.87
CA ASP A 332 7.02 12.28 0.26
C ASP A 332 7.46 11.25 -0.80
N LEU A 333 7.49 9.98 -0.39
CA LEU A 333 7.90 8.85 -1.21
C LEU A 333 6.68 8.39 -2.04
N ASN A 334 6.50 8.97 -3.23
CA ASN A 334 5.31 8.81 -4.06
C ASN A 334 5.57 8.12 -5.41
N GLU A 335 6.74 7.55 -5.60
CA GLU A 335 7.08 6.80 -6.81
C GLU A 335 7.37 5.33 -6.48
N ASN A 336 7.06 4.46 -7.42
CA ASN A 336 7.24 3.02 -7.30
C ASN A 336 8.66 2.57 -6.98
N GLN A 337 9.66 3.36 -7.32
CA GLN A 337 11.07 3.03 -7.10
C GLN A 337 11.50 3.04 -5.62
N TYR A 338 10.70 3.65 -4.73
CA TYR A 338 10.99 3.72 -3.30
C TYR A 338 10.51 2.49 -2.54
N PHE A 339 9.65 1.65 -3.16
CA PHE A 339 8.99 0.51 -2.53
C PHE A 339 9.44 -0.80 -3.12
N ASN A 340 9.67 -1.80 -2.27
CA ASN A 340 9.87 -3.16 -2.73
C ASN A 340 8.58 -3.71 -3.34
N LYS A 341 8.62 -4.07 -4.62
CA LYS A 341 7.46 -4.58 -5.36
C LYS A 341 7.23 -6.08 -5.18
N GLU A 342 8.21 -6.79 -4.66
CA GLU A 342 8.13 -8.22 -4.39
C GLU A 342 7.58 -8.51 -2.99
N ASP A 343 7.72 -7.56 -2.05
CA ASP A 343 7.14 -7.67 -0.71
C ASP A 343 5.74 -7.04 -0.69
N ILE A 344 4.79 -7.81 -0.22
CA ILE A 344 3.38 -7.46 -0.20
C ILE A 344 3.05 -6.24 0.65
N ILE A 345 3.80 -6.01 1.71
CA ILE A 345 3.56 -4.88 2.61
C ILE A 345 3.65 -3.57 1.84
N THR A 346 4.59 -3.52 0.88
CA THR A 346 4.93 -2.30 0.16
C THR A 346 4.58 -2.30 -1.33
N ALA A 347 4.26 -3.47 -1.91
CA ALA A 347 4.05 -3.62 -3.36
C ALA A 347 3.02 -2.65 -3.97
N LYS A 348 2.01 -2.24 -3.19
CA LYS A 348 0.88 -1.41 -3.65
C LYS A 348 0.72 -0.08 -2.92
N LEU A 349 1.72 0.32 -2.18
CA LEU A 349 1.71 1.65 -1.57
C LEU A 349 1.80 2.72 -2.66
N GLY A 350 0.95 3.73 -2.56
CA GLY A 350 0.95 4.88 -3.45
C GLY A 350 1.96 5.92 -3.02
N ASN A 351 1.88 6.35 -1.75
CA ASN A 351 2.82 7.29 -1.16
C ASN A 351 2.96 7.06 0.35
N ILE A 352 4.13 7.29 0.86
CA ILE A 352 4.46 7.31 2.29
C ILE A 352 5.15 8.63 2.59
N ILE A 353 4.71 9.31 3.64
CA ILE A 353 5.40 10.48 4.16
C ILE A 353 6.22 10.05 5.38
N MET A 354 7.51 10.30 5.31
CA MET A 354 8.47 10.07 6.40
C MET A 354 9.09 11.39 6.84
N ALA A 355 9.34 11.51 8.15
CA ALA A 355 9.97 12.71 8.70
C ALA A 355 11.20 12.33 9.50
N THR A 356 12.33 12.93 9.15
CA THR A 356 13.63 12.68 9.80
C THR A 356 14.04 11.20 9.88
N PRO A 357 13.74 10.36 8.85
CA PRO A 357 14.01 8.93 8.93
C PRO A 357 15.51 8.62 9.06
N GLY A 358 15.84 7.53 9.74
CA GLY A 358 17.19 6.99 9.81
C GLY A 358 17.52 6.06 8.65
N ALA A 359 18.77 5.60 8.61
CA ALA A 359 19.24 4.56 7.71
C ALA A 359 19.49 3.25 8.46
N LEU A 360 18.99 2.14 7.92
CA LEU A 360 19.27 0.79 8.37
C LEU A 360 20.39 0.19 7.53
N VAL A 361 21.36 -0.42 8.20
CA VAL A 361 22.46 -1.11 7.54
C VAL A 361 22.64 -2.51 8.12
N LYS A 362 23.12 -3.43 7.29
CA LYS A 362 23.49 -4.77 7.78
C LYS A 362 24.79 -4.69 8.58
N LYS A 363 24.84 -5.35 9.74
CA LYS A 363 25.98 -5.34 10.66
C LYS A 363 26.46 -6.76 10.95
N GLY A 364 27.76 -7.00 10.82
CA GLY A 364 28.39 -8.26 11.19
C GLY A 364 28.03 -9.44 10.25
N GLU A 365 28.47 -10.64 10.64
CA GLU A 365 28.25 -11.91 9.91
C GLU A 365 27.13 -12.74 10.56
N VAL A 366 26.03 -12.10 10.94
CA VAL A 366 24.86 -12.81 11.46
C VAL A 366 24.11 -13.48 10.30
N PRO A 367 23.66 -14.75 10.42
CA PRO A 367 22.96 -15.47 9.36
C PRO A 367 21.52 -15.02 9.16
N THR A 368 21.30 -13.72 9.20
CA THR A 368 20.03 -13.08 8.90
C THR A 368 20.06 -12.45 7.52
N GLU A 369 18.93 -12.44 6.86
CA GLU A 369 18.69 -11.70 5.64
C GLU A 369 18.00 -10.38 5.99
N MET A 370 18.49 -9.28 5.43
CA MET A 370 17.87 -7.96 5.52
C MET A 370 17.32 -7.61 4.15
N VAL A 371 15.99 -7.64 3.99
CA VAL A 371 15.30 -7.30 2.76
C VAL A 371 14.76 -5.88 2.86
N PRO A 372 15.26 -4.92 2.07
CA PRO A 372 14.75 -3.56 2.04
C PRO A 372 13.26 -3.55 1.64
N LEU A 373 12.44 -2.84 2.38
CA LEU A 373 11.01 -2.61 2.11
C LEU A 373 10.77 -1.21 1.54
N ILE A 374 11.39 -0.20 2.15
CA ILE A 374 11.34 1.20 1.73
C ILE A 374 12.77 1.72 1.67
N GLU A 375 13.09 2.40 0.59
CA GLU A 375 14.40 2.99 0.35
C GLU A 375 14.27 4.44 -0.13
N SER A 376 15.27 5.27 0.13
CA SER A 376 15.36 6.63 -0.42
C SER A 376 15.66 6.62 -1.92
N GLY A 377 15.70 7.79 -2.54
CA GLY A 377 16.22 7.97 -3.90
C GLY A 377 17.74 7.84 -3.98
N ASN A 378 18.26 7.78 -5.22
CA ASN A 378 19.70 7.72 -5.47
C ASN A 378 20.45 9.04 -5.16
N GLN A 379 19.72 10.11 -4.91
CA GLN A 379 20.25 11.43 -4.59
C GLN A 379 20.02 11.81 -3.13
N ALA A 380 19.92 10.81 -2.25
CA ALA A 380 19.77 11.03 -0.83
C ALA A 380 21.13 11.26 -0.15
N MET A 381 21.09 11.85 1.03
CA MET A 381 22.25 12.20 1.86
C MET A 381 21.94 11.95 3.33
N GLN A 382 22.94 11.53 4.09
CA GLN A 382 22.86 11.50 5.54
C GLN A 382 23.19 12.88 6.14
N ILE A 383 22.37 13.32 7.08
CA ILE A 383 22.44 14.63 7.74
C ILE A 383 22.57 14.40 9.23
N GLU A 384 23.55 15.04 9.87
CA GLU A 384 23.75 14.99 11.33
C GLU A 384 22.52 15.55 12.07
N THR A 385 22.02 14.85 13.09
CA THR A 385 20.85 15.27 13.87
C THR A 385 21.05 16.62 14.57
N THR A 386 22.29 17.00 14.85
CA THR A 386 22.65 18.31 15.39
C THR A 386 22.24 19.48 14.50
N LYS A 387 22.02 19.25 13.20
CA LYS A 387 21.54 20.26 12.24
C LYS A 387 20.01 20.43 12.25
N LEU A 388 19.28 19.62 13.02
CA LEU A 388 17.81 19.60 13.06
C LEU A 388 17.20 20.26 14.29
N GLY A 389 18.01 20.66 15.27
CA GLY A 389 17.53 21.23 16.52
C GLY A 389 16.91 22.62 16.41
N PHE A 390 16.55 23.20 17.53
CA PHE A 390 15.88 24.51 17.64
C PHE A 390 16.60 25.65 16.91
N PHE A 391 17.94 25.56 16.78
CA PHE A 391 18.77 26.54 16.08
C PHE A 391 19.04 26.16 14.62
N ALA A 392 18.35 25.13 14.11
CA ALA A 392 18.54 24.72 12.73
C ALA A 392 18.10 25.81 11.73
N GLU A 393 18.87 25.96 10.67
CA GLU A 393 18.48 26.75 9.50
C GLU A 393 17.97 25.81 8.40
N PRO A 394 16.65 25.57 8.28
CA PRO A 394 16.09 24.61 7.31
C PRO A 394 16.53 24.86 5.87
N ASP A 395 16.75 26.11 5.49
CA ASP A 395 17.24 26.50 4.17
C ASP A 395 18.70 26.09 3.92
N SER A 396 19.52 25.92 4.96
CA SER A 396 20.90 25.45 4.83
C SER A 396 20.98 23.98 4.44
N LEU A 397 20.02 23.15 4.89
CA LEU A 397 20.00 21.72 4.60
C LEU A 397 19.91 21.43 3.09
N ALA A 398 19.07 22.20 2.37
CA ALA A 398 18.94 22.06 0.93
C ALA A 398 20.15 22.67 0.17
N ARG A 399 20.75 23.75 0.70
CA ARG A 399 21.89 24.45 0.08
C ARG A 399 23.16 23.62 0.14
N ASP A 400 23.44 23.01 1.30
CA ASP A 400 24.65 22.24 1.56
C ASP A 400 24.51 20.75 1.19
N PHE A 401 23.46 20.41 0.47
CA PHE A 401 23.11 19.03 0.15
C PHE A 401 24.09 18.42 -0.85
N LYS A 402 24.66 17.26 -0.49
CA LYS A 402 25.60 16.49 -1.33
C LYS A 402 25.11 15.04 -1.41
N PRO A 403 24.54 14.61 -2.54
CA PRO A 403 24.06 13.24 -2.70
C PRO A 403 25.15 12.20 -2.40
N GLU A 404 24.82 11.19 -1.60
CA GLU A 404 25.70 10.08 -1.21
C GLU A 404 25.23 8.75 -1.82
N GLY A 405 23.93 8.61 -2.09
CA GLY A 405 23.36 7.40 -2.67
C GLY A 405 21.99 7.03 -2.10
N LYS A 406 21.67 5.75 -2.17
CA LYS A 406 20.40 5.17 -1.73
C LYS A 406 20.55 4.58 -0.33
N PHE A 407 19.55 4.77 0.53
CA PHE A 407 19.53 4.30 1.91
C PHE A 407 18.28 3.50 2.18
N THR A 408 18.40 2.43 2.98
CA THR A 408 17.27 1.63 3.44
C THR A 408 16.62 2.30 4.65
N LEU A 409 15.33 2.62 4.54
CA LEU A 409 14.54 3.31 5.57
C LEU A 409 13.64 2.34 6.35
N ALA A 410 13.24 1.25 5.71
CA ALA A 410 12.52 0.15 6.35
C ALA A 410 12.99 -1.18 5.77
N ALA A 411 13.09 -2.21 6.61
CA ALA A 411 13.54 -3.53 6.18
C ALA A 411 12.83 -4.65 6.94
N ARG A 412 12.72 -5.81 6.30
CA ARG A 412 12.36 -7.09 6.90
C ARG A 412 13.62 -7.85 7.27
N ILE A 413 13.67 -8.36 8.49
CA ILE A 413 14.77 -9.17 9.00
C ILE A 413 14.27 -10.58 9.21
N THR A 414 14.89 -11.55 8.54
CA THR A 414 14.56 -12.98 8.66
C THR A 414 15.80 -13.80 8.86
N GLY A 415 15.68 -14.94 9.53
CA GLY A 415 16.78 -15.87 9.75
C GLY A 415 16.89 -16.35 11.18
N LYS A 416 17.80 -17.28 11.44
CA LYS A 416 18.06 -17.76 12.80
C LYS A 416 19.03 -16.85 13.53
N VAL A 417 18.72 -16.53 14.77
CA VAL A 417 19.53 -15.63 15.61
C VAL A 417 19.80 -16.24 16.97
N LYS A 418 20.91 -15.85 17.56
CA LYS A 418 21.23 -16.13 18.98
C LYS A 418 20.63 -15.04 19.85
N THR A 419 20.41 -15.39 21.12
CA THR A 419 19.94 -14.43 22.13
C THR A 419 20.89 -13.24 22.28
N ALA A 420 20.32 -12.05 22.50
CA ALA A 420 21.07 -10.87 22.90
C ALA A 420 21.58 -10.96 24.38
N PHE A 421 21.16 -12.02 25.12
CA PHE A 421 21.47 -12.23 26.52
C PHE A 421 22.09 -13.62 26.74
N PRO A 422 23.33 -13.86 26.33
CA PRO A 422 23.97 -15.19 26.46
C PRO A 422 24.13 -15.65 27.90
N GLU A 423 24.17 -14.73 28.86
CA GLU A 423 24.29 -15.03 30.28
C GLU A 423 22.94 -15.30 30.98
N GLY A 424 21.84 -15.29 30.23
CA GLY A 424 20.49 -15.52 30.73
C GLY A 424 19.76 -14.26 31.18
N LYS A 425 18.71 -14.44 32.01
CA LYS A 425 17.83 -13.36 32.48
C LYS A 425 18.61 -12.35 33.34
N PRO A 426 18.56 -11.04 32.99
CA PRO A 426 19.21 -10.00 33.81
C PRO A 426 18.65 -9.96 35.25
N LYS A 427 19.53 -9.81 36.23
CA LYS A 427 19.13 -9.63 37.65
C LYS A 427 18.52 -8.24 37.81
N LYS A 428 17.41 -8.12 38.55
CA LYS A 428 16.85 -6.81 38.92
C LYS A 428 17.85 -6.05 39.79
N ALA A 429 18.01 -4.75 39.55
CA ALA A 429 18.93 -3.90 40.31
C ALA A 429 18.54 -3.72 41.79
N GLU A 430 17.35 -4.13 42.19
CA GLU A 430 16.82 -3.99 43.58
C GLU A 430 17.05 -5.20 44.50
N ASP A 431 17.55 -6.35 43.97
CA ASP A 431 17.76 -7.57 44.77
C ASP A 431 19.11 -7.61 45.53
N LYS A 432 19.60 -6.47 46.02
CA LYS A 432 20.84 -6.44 46.83
C LYS A 432 20.70 -6.93 48.26
N ASP A 433 19.47 -7.16 48.77
CA ASP A 433 19.24 -7.49 50.17
C ASP A 433 18.47 -8.80 50.45
N THR A 434 18.32 -9.71 49.46
CA THR A 434 17.71 -11.03 49.74
C THR A 434 18.62 -12.15 49.24
N GLU A 435 19.64 -12.49 50.05
CA GLU A 435 20.61 -13.57 49.75
C GLU A 435 20.08 -15.00 50.00
N ASP A 436 18.82 -15.24 50.38
CA ASP A 436 18.36 -16.56 50.80
C ASP A 436 16.97 -17.02 50.28
N GLN A 437 16.55 -16.61 49.11
CA GLN A 437 15.43 -17.30 48.43
C GLN A 437 15.89 -17.97 47.17
N PRO A 438 15.66 -19.32 47.00
CA PRO A 438 15.91 -19.97 45.72
C PRO A 438 15.11 -19.26 44.64
N PRO A 439 15.70 -19.05 43.42
CA PRO A 439 15.03 -18.38 42.32
C PRO A 439 13.68 -19.07 42.08
N ALA A 440 12.61 -18.31 42.13
CA ALA A 440 11.30 -18.82 41.76
C ALA A 440 11.46 -19.43 40.37
N GLU A 441 11.22 -20.73 40.26
CA GLU A 441 11.21 -21.48 38.98
C GLU A 441 10.19 -20.82 38.05
N THR A 442 10.65 -19.88 37.25
CA THR A 442 9.86 -19.39 36.13
C THR A 442 9.84 -20.54 35.13
N ASN A 443 8.65 -21.13 34.91
CA ASN A 443 8.38 -22.24 33.99
C ASN A 443 8.70 -21.93 32.51
N ASN A 444 9.45 -20.90 32.18
CA ASN A 444 9.87 -20.53 30.85
C ASN A 444 11.38 -20.73 30.73
N PRO A 445 11.86 -21.78 30.03
CA PRO A 445 13.27 -22.00 29.82
C PRO A 445 13.86 -20.84 28.99
N HIS A 446 15.05 -20.38 29.39
CA HIS A 446 15.83 -19.42 28.64
C HIS A 446 16.23 -20.02 27.28
N LEU A 447 15.89 -19.34 26.18
CA LEU A 447 16.29 -19.71 24.83
C LEU A 447 17.60 -19.00 24.48
N THR A 448 18.58 -19.77 24.05
CA THR A 448 19.89 -19.27 23.60
C THR A 448 19.93 -18.98 22.09
N GLU A 449 18.99 -19.57 21.33
CA GLU A 449 18.85 -19.43 19.89
C GLU A 449 17.37 -19.47 19.51
N SER A 450 17.01 -18.84 18.41
CA SER A 450 15.62 -18.83 17.91
C SER A 450 15.18 -20.24 17.49
N ALA A 451 14.00 -20.66 17.94
CA ALA A 451 13.40 -21.95 17.59
C ALA A 451 13.15 -22.05 16.08
N GLU A 452 12.64 -20.97 15.49
CA GLU A 452 12.38 -20.78 14.07
C GLU A 452 13.10 -19.53 13.56
N PRO A 453 13.21 -19.33 12.22
CA PRO A 453 13.66 -18.06 11.68
C PRO A 453 12.82 -16.90 12.22
N ILE A 454 13.46 -15.86 12.73
CA ILE A 454 12.74 -14.65 13.17
C ILE A 454 12.09 -13.97 11.96
N ASN A 455 11.02 -13.21 12.21
CA ASN A 455 10.41 -12.34 11.23
C ASN A 455 10.09 -11.01 11.90
N VAL A 456 10.99 -10.06 11.73
CA VAL A 456 10.90 -8.73 12.32
C VAL A 456 10.93 -7.69 11.21
N ILE A 457 10.03 -6.70 11.29
CA ILE A 457 10.04 -5.54 10.41
C ILE A 457 10.58 -4.37 11.22
N VAL A 458 11.56 -3.66 10.66
CA VAL A 458 12.13 -2.47 11.29
C VAL A 458 11.92 -1.28 10.37
N VAL A 459 11.37 -0.21 10.92
CA VAL A 459 11.13 1.07 10.25
C VAL A 459 11.94 2.13 10.99
N ALA A 460 12.80 2.83 10.29
CA ALA A 460 13.71 3.83 10.87
C ALA A 460 13.08 5.23 10.90
N ASP A 461 11.82 5.31 11.29
CA ASP A 461 11.06 6.54 11.46
C ASP A 461 9.87 6.25 12.37
N THR A 462 9.67 7.03 13.40
CA THR A 462 8.49 6.93 14.28
C THR A 462 7.44 7.98 13.96
N ASP A 463 7.87 9.09 13.37
CA ASP A 463 7.03 10.25 13.08
C ASP A 463 6.01 9.96 11.97
N LEU A 464 6.29 8.96 11.12
CA LEU A 464 5.35 8.50 10.09
C LEU A 464 4.00 8.03 10.68
N LEU A 465 3.96 7.72 12.00
CA LEU A 465 2.73 7.33 12.71
C LEU A 465 1.92 8.54 13.18
N GLU A 466 2.53 9.73 13.28
CA GLU A 466 1.88 10.95 13.76
C GLU A 466 0.88 11.48 12.72
N ASP A 467 -0.32 11.85 13.18
CA ASP A 467 -1.45 12.25 12.34
C ASP A 467 -1.09 13.31 11.28
N LYS A 468 -0.26 14.29 11.63
CA LYS A 468 0.12 15.39 10.72
C LYS A 468 0.78 14.93 9.41
N PHE A 469 1.39 13.74 9.40
CA PHE A 469 2.12 13.24 8.23
C PHE A 469 1.29 12.36 7.29
N TRP A 470 0.09 11.92 7.69
CA TRP A 470 -0.66 11.00 6.83
C TRP A 470 -2.17 11.24 6.78
N VAL A 471 -2.74 11.98 7.76
CA VAL A 471 -4.18 12.14 7.87
C VAL A 471 -4.55 13.56 8.31
N GLN A 472 -5.58 14.11 7.70
CA GLN A 472 -6.24 15.31 8.19
C GLN A 472 -7.43 14.91 9.05
N VAL A 473 -7.39 15.28 10.32
CA VAL A 473 -8.50 15.02 11.26
C VAL A 473 -9.44 16.20 11.27
N GLN A 474 -10.73 15.95 11.03
CA GLN A 474 -11.81 16.94 11.10
C GLN A 474 -12.81 16.50 12.17
N ASN A 475 -13.21 17.43 13.03
CA ASN A 475 -14.26 17.19 14.01
C ASN A 475 -15.61 17.58 13.41
N PHE A 476 -16.47 16.59 13.16
CA PHE A 476 -17.82 16.81 12.66
C PHE A 476 -18.85 16.23 13.64
N VAL A 477 -19.69 17.10 14.21
CA VAL A 477 -20.76 16.72 15.17
C VAL A 477 -20.24 15.82 16.31
N GLY A 478 -19.04 16.13 16.84
CA GLY A 478 -18.44 15.36 17.95
C GLY A 478 -17.76 14.04 17.54
N GLN A 479 -17.71 13.73 16.23
CA GLN A 479 -16.97 12.61 15.70
C GLN A 479 -15.70 13.07 14.98
N ARG A 480 -14.60 12.35 15.19
CA ARG A 480 -13.33 12.58 14.49
C ARG A 480 -13.37 11.86 13.14
N ILE A 481 -13.37 12.64 12.07
CA ILE A 481 -13.32 12.10 10.70
C ILE A 481 -11.87 12.21 10.21
N ALA A 482 -11.29 11.07 9.87
CA ALA A 482 -9.94 10.98 9.31
C ALA A 482 -10.01 11.01 7.78
N ILE A 483 -9.32 11.95 7.16
CA ILE A 483 -9.15 12.04 5.71
C ILE A 483 -7.68 11.76 5.40
N PRO A 484 -7.31 10.51 5.03
CA PRO A 484 -5.92 10.17 4.71
C PRO A 484 -5.45 10.90 3.45
N HIS A 485 -4.23 11.43 3.48
CA HIS A 485 -3.53 11.99 2.32
C HIS A 485 -2.24 11.21 1.99
N ALA A 486 -1.85 10.24 2.85
CA ALA A 486 -0.77 9.30 2.61
C ALA A 486 -1.14 7.89 3.09
N ASN A 487 -0.39 6.88 2.64
CA ASN A 487 -0.67 5.47 2.91
C ASN A 487 0.04 4.94 4.18
N ASN A 488 0.47 5.79 5.10
CA ASN A 488 1.21 5.40 6.30
C ASN A 488 0.43 4.39 7.15
N ALA A 489 -0.87 4.63 7.40
CA ALA A 489 -1.71 3.67 8.11
C ALA A 489 -1.87 2.34 7.34
N THR A 490 -1.90 2.40 6.01
CA THR A 490 -1.94 1.21 5.16
C THR A 490 -0.66 0.38 5.29
N LEU A 491 0.51 1.02 5.34
CA LEU A 491 1.80 0.35 5.60
C LEU A 491 1.76 -0.42 6.92
N VAL A 492 1.32 0.24 8.00
CA VAL A 492 1.23 -0.37 9.34
C VAL A 492 0.26 -1.55 9.34
N SER A 493 -0.94 -1.37 8.77
CA SER A 493 -1.94 -2.45 8.68
C SER A 493 -1.44 -3.63 7.87
N ASN A 494 -0.83 -3.38 6.71
CA ASN A 494 -0.24 -4.43 5.88
C ASN A 494 0.86 -5.20 6.63
N ALA A 495 1.70 -4.48 7.39
CA ALA A 495 2.77 -5.08 8.18
C ALA A 495 2.20 -5.94 9.32
N LEU A 496 1.25 -5.43 10.09
CA LEU A 496 0.61 -6.15 11.18
C LEU A 496 -0.16 -7.38 10.69
N ASP A 497 -0.91 -7.24 9.59
CA ASP A 497 -1.65 -8.34 8.98
C ASP A 497 -0.71 -9.44 8.46
N ASN A 498 0.38 -9.05 7.79
CA ASN A 498 1.41 -9.99 7.35
C ASN A 498 2.08 -10.72 8.52
N LEU A 499 2.40 -10.01 9.60
CA LEU A 499 3.02 -10.61 10.79
C LEU A 499 2.03 -11.47 11.59
N SER A 500 0.74 -11.13 11.64
CA SER A 500 -0.29 -11.89 12.36
C SER A 500 -0.86 -13.06 11.56
N GLY A 501 -0.66 -13.07 10.24
CA GLY A 501 -1.19 -14.08 9.33
C GLY A 501 -0.56 -15.46 9.47
N SER A 502 -1.27 -16.48 8.97
CA SER A 502 -0.66 -17.78 8.75
C SER A 502 0.34 -17.72 7.60
N ASN A 503 1.30 -18.65 7.58
CA ASN A 503 2.21 -18.79 6.44
C ASN A 503 1.43 -19.03 5.12
N ASP A 504 0.23 -19.58 5.22
CA ASP A 504 -0.64 -19.82 4.08
C ASP A 504 -1.15 -18.51 3.46
N LEU A 505 -1.62 -17.53 4.28
CA LEU A 505 -2.00 -16.18 3.79
C LEU A 505 -0.84 -15.43 3.17
N ILE A 506 0.35 -15.54 3.76
CA ILE A 506 1.57 -14.93 3.21
C ILE A 506 1.89 -15.50 1.82
N SER A 507 1.69 -16.82 1.63
CA SER A 507 1.94 -17.47 0.34
C SER A 507 0.96 -17.07 -0.75
N VAL A 508 -0.30 -16.77 -0.40
CA VAL A 508 -1.31 -16.24 -1.34
C VAL A 508 -0.87 -14.89 -1.92
N ARG A 509 -0.27 -14.09 -1.10
CA ARG A 509 0.17 -12.74 -1.45
C ARG A 509 1.40 -12.69 -2.35
N ASN A 510 2.34 -13.62 -2.19
CA ASN A 510 3.56 -13.68 -3.01
C ASN A 510 3.28 -14.11 -4.46
N ARG A 511 2.02 -14.34 -4.81
CA ARG A 511 1.63 -14.61 -6.18
C ARG A 511 1.68 -13.30 -6.96
N GLY A 512 2.63 -13.19 -7.87
CA GLY A 512 2.93 -11.98 -8.63
C GLY A 512 1.70 -11.31 -9.25
N SER A 513 1.78 -9.99 -9.36
CA SER A 513 0.72 -9.11 -9.87
C SER A 513 0.15 -9.60 -11.21
N PHE A 514 -1.17 -9.68 -11.29
CA PHE A 514 -1.92 -10.01 -12.53
C PHE A 514 -1.88 -8.88 -13.56
N ALA A 515 -1.66 -7.66 -13.11
CA ALA A 515 -1.53 -6.53 -14.00
C ALA A 515 -0.17 -6.63 -14.69
N ARG A 516 -0.20 -6.93 -15.98
CA ARG A 516 0.90 -6.59 -16.87
C ARG A 516 0.60 -5.20 -17.43
N PRO A 517 1.00 -4.14 -16.75
CA PRO A 517 0.92 -2.82 -17.35
C PRO A 517 1.72 -2.90 -18.64
N PHE A 518 1.22 -2.27 -19.67
CA PHE A 518 2.01 -2.09 -20.88
C PHE A 518 3.15 -1.11 -20.57
N THR A 519 4.14 -1.59 -19.81
CA THR A 519 5.25 -0.79 -19.24
C THR A 519 5.91 0.09 -20.30
N ARG A 520 5.93 -0.39 -21.56
CA ARG A 520 6.41 0.40 -22.70
C ARG A 520 5.44 1.55 -23.05
N VAL A 521 4.14 1.32 -22.94
CA VAL A 521 3.11 2.35 -23.19
C VAL A 521 3.10 3.35 -22.05
N GLU A 522 3.17 2.87 -20.80
CA GLU A 522 3.26 3.72 -19.62
C GLU A 522 4.54 4.56 -19.63
N ALA A 523 5.69 3.98 -19.98
CA ALA A 523 6.93 4.72 -20.13
C ALA A 523 6.83 5.82 -21.21
N ILE A 524 6.22 5.52 -22.36
CA ILE A 524 5.99 6.51 -23.42
C ILE A 524 5.00 7.59 -22.95
N GLN A 525 3.97 7.19 -22.21
CA GLN A 525 2.99 8.12 -21.63
C GLN A 525 3.63 9.01 -20.58
N GLN A 526 4.40 8.45 -19.66
CA GLN A 526 5.13 9.21 -18.62
C GLN A 526 6.15 10.17 -19.25
N GLU A 527 6.92 9.74 -20.25
CA GLU A 527 7.86 10.61 -20.96
C GLU A 527 7.13 11.76 -21.69
N ALA A 528 6.01 11.46 -22.33
CA ALA A 528 5.18 12.47 -22.97
C ALA A 528 4.60 13.45 -21.93
N GLU A 529 4.01 12.95 -20.85
CA GLU A 529 3.47 13.77 -19.78
C GLU A 529 4.53 14.65 -19.11
N GLN A 530 5.73 14.13 -18.90
CA GLN A 530 6.82 14.88 -18.29
C GLN A 530 7.26 16.05 -19.19
N ARG A 531 7.44 15.81 -20.50
CA ARG A 531 7.75 16.86 -21.48
C ARG A 531 6.64 17.92 -21.56
N PHE A 532 5.39 17.49 -21.53
CA PHE A 532 4.25 18.42 -21.59
C PHE A 532 4.08 19.21 -20.30
N ARG A 533 4.30 18.60 -19.12
CA ARG A 533 4.26 19.30 -17.82
C ARG A 533 5.35 20.36 -17.69
N GLU A 534 6.56 20.09 -18.17
CA GLU A 534 7.63 21.10 -18.20
C GLU A 534 7.24 22.29 -19.07
N LYS A 535 6.70 22.03 -20.26
CA LYS A 535 6.24 23.07 -21.16
C LYS A 535 5.02 23.83 -20.63
N GLU A 536 4.07 23.13 -20.05
CA GLU A 536 2.90 23.71 -19.37
C GLU A 536 3.34 24.64 -18.23
N LYS A 537 4.26 24.18 -17.38
CA LYS A 537 4.82 24.97 -16.26
C LYS A 537 5.52 26.24 -16.74
N GLU A 538 6.33 26.14 -17.82
CA GLU A 538 6.98 27.29 -18.45
C GLU A 538 5.93 28.33 -18.93
N LEU A 539 4.90 27.84 -19.65
CA LEU A 539 3.84 28.70 -20.19
C LEU A 539 2.97 29.32 -19.10
N LEU A 540 2.68 28.59 -18.00
CA LEU A 540 1.95 29.12 -16.84
C LEU A 540 2.75 30.19 -16.13
N ALA A 541 4.07 29.99 -15.94
CA ALA A 541 4.95 30.98 -15.33
C ALA A 541 4.98 32.27 -16.18
N LYS A 542 5.10 32.12 -17.50
CA LYS A 542 5.07 33.24 -18.45
C LYS A 542 3.74 33.99 -18.42
N LEU A 543 2.62 33.25 -18.28
CA LEU A 543 1.29 33.83 -18.17
C LEU A 543 1.16 34.66 -16.88
N GLN A 544 1.65 34.13 -15.73
CA GLN A 544 1.64 34.84 -14.45
C GLN A 544 2.51 36.11 -14.49
N GLU A 545 3.71 36.04 -15.10
CA GLU A 545 4.56 37.20 -15.28
C GLU A 545 3.89 38.30 -16.12
N THR A 546 3.26 37.90 -17.23
CA THR A 546 2.53 38.82 -18.11
C THR A 546 1.34 39.46 -17.39
N ASP A 547 0.59 38.67 -16.59
CA ASP A 547 -0.52 39.19 -15.78
C ASP A 547 -0.07 40.14 -14.67
N GLN A 548 1.11 39.89 -14.10
CA GLN A 548 1.71 40.81 -13.12
C GLN A 548 2.12 42.12 -13.76
N LYS A 549 2.78 42.10 -14.92
CA LYS A 549 3.15 43.30 -15.67
C LYS A 549 1.93 44.15 -16.07
N ILE A 550 0.85 43.50 -16.51
CA ILE A 550 -0.41 44.21 -16.80
C ILE A 550 -0.95 44.88 -15.55
N ARG A 551 -0.95 44.20 -14.40
CA ARG A 551 -1.42 44.79 -13.12
C ARG A 551 -0.55 45.95 -12.64
N GLU A 552 0.76 45.83 -12.76
CA GLU A 552 1.72 46.90 -12.41
C GLU A 552 1.52 48.16 -13.27
N LEU A 553 1.31 47.99 -14.58
CA LEU A 553 0.99 49.12 -15.46
C LEU A 553 -0.37 49.74 -15.15
N GLN A 554 -1.35 48.95 -14.71
CA GLN A 554 -2.67 49.43 -14.32
C GLN A 554 -2.64 50.10 -12.92
N SER A 555 -1.80 49.65 -11.97
CA SER A 555 -1.69 50.27 -10.64
C SER A 555 -0.97 51.61 -10.67
N ARG A 556 0.03 51.79 -11.52
CA ARG A 556 0.71 53.08 -11.76
C ARG A 556 -0.28 54.18 -12.24
N LYS A 557 -1.41 53.78 -12.84
CA LYS A 557 -2.53 54.70 -13.21
C LYS A 557 -3.20 55.35 -11.99
N GLN A 558 -3.24 54.66 -10.84
CA GLN A 558 -3.87 55.14 -9.61
C GLN A 558 -2.99 56.13 -8.84
N GLU A 559 -1.65 55.99 -8.94
CA GLU A 559 -0.70 56.86 -8.24
C GLU A 559 -0.52 58.26 -8.91
N ASP A 560 -0.63 58.32 -10.26
CA ASP A 560 -0.36 59.54 -11.03
C ASP A 560 -1.55 60.49 -11.18
N ASN A 561 -2.72 60.17 -10.61
CA ASN A 561 -3.97 60.99 -10.66
C ASN A 561 -4.37 61.46 -12.09
N LYS A 562 -3.89 60.77 -13.14
CA LYS A 562 -4.25 61.04 -14.54
C LYS A 562 -5.37 60.12 -15.01
N LEU A 563 -6.45 60.72 -15.51
CA LEU A 563 -7.66 60.01 -15.98
C LEU A 563 -7.43 59.10 -17.20
N THR A 564 -6.30 59.24 -17.91
CA THR A 564 -6.00 58.50 -19.13
C THR A 564 -4.54 58.01 -19.12
N LEU A 565 -4.30 56.76 -19.58
CA LEU A 565 -2.97 56.23 -19.86
C LEU A 565 -2.32 57.03 -21.00
N SER A 566 -0.97 57.20 -20.96
CA SER A 566 -0.27 57.73 -22.11
C SER A 566 -0.42 56.79 -23.32
N ILE A 567 -0.23 57.31 -24.53
CA ILE A 567 -0.33 56.50 -25.77
C ILE A 567 0.70 55.35 -25.75
N GLU A 568 1.86 55.58 -25.17
CA GLU A 568 2.92 54.56 -25.02
C GLU A 568 2.50 53.44 -24.03
N GLN A 569 1.92 53.82 -22.89
CA GLN A 569 1.40 52.85 -21.91
C GLN A 569 0.20 52.05 -22.46
N GLN A 570 -0.65 52.67 -23.28
CA GLN A 570 -1.75 51.95 -23.95
C GLN A 570 -1.21 50.91 -24.93
N GLN A 571 -0.18 51.25 -25.73
CA GLN A 571 0.46 50.31 -26.66
C GLN A 571 1.15 49.17 -25.92
N GLU A 572 1.75 49.43 -24.77
CA GLU A 572 2.41 48.40 -23.96
C GLU A 572 1.39 47.44 -23.30
N VAL A 573 0.29 47.93 -22.79
CA VAL A 573 -0.82 47.10 -22.29
C VAL A 573 -1.43 46.25 -23.42
N GLU A 574 -1.60 46.81 -24.61
CA GLU A 574 -2.11 46.07 -25.76
C GLU A 574 -1.14 44.96 -26.19
N ARG A 575 0.16 45.25 -26.24
CA ARG A 575 1.20 44.26 -26.50
C ARG A 575 1.21 43.11 -25.48
N PHE A 576 1.09 43.39 -24.18
CA PHE A 576 1.00 42.34 -23.15
C PHE A 576 -0.32 41.54 -23.21
N ARG A 577 -1.42 42.18 -23.64
CA ARG A 577 -2.68 41.46 -23.90
C ARG A 577 -2.55 40.46 -25.06
N ASP A 578 -1.91 40.87 -26.13
CA ASP A 578 -1.64 40.01 -27.28
C ASP A 578 -0.72 38.85 -26.90
N GLU A 579 0.32 39.11 -26.11
CA GLU A 579 1.22 38.08 -25.59
C GLU A 579 0.47 37.09 -24.68
N LYS A 580 -0.42 37.56 -23.83
CA LYS A 580 -1.28 36.74 -22.99
C LYS A 580 -2.19 35.84 -23.84
N ILE A 581 -2.81 36.36 -24.87
CA ILE A 581 -3.69 35.60 -25.78
C ILE A 581 -2.88 34.53 -26.50
N LYS A 582 -1.67 34.87 -26.97
CA LYS A 582 -0.75 33.94 -27.62
C LYS A 582 -0.33 32.79 -26.68
N THR A 583 0.09 33.13 -25.47
CA THR A 583 0.51 32.14 -24.46
C THR A 583 -0.65 31.21 -24.07
N ARG A 584 -1.88 31.75 -23.91
CA ARG A 584 -3.05 30.92 -23.67
C ARG A 584 -3.39 29.98 -24.83
N LYS A 585 -3.18 30.42 -26.06
CA LYS A 585 -3.37 29.59 -27.24
C LYS A 585 -2.35 28.48 -27.32
N GLU A 586 -1.09 28.77 -26.99
CA GLU A 586 -0.02 27.77 -26.91
C GLU A 586 -0.26 26.74 -25.82
N LEU A 587 -0.70 27.19 -24.63
CA LEU A 587 -1.06 26.29 -23.52
C LEU A 587 -2.20 25.33 -23.92
N ARG A 588 -3.25 25.84 -24.57
CA ARG A 588 -4.36 25.04 -25.06
C ARG A 588 -3.91 24.03 -26.14
N ASN A 589 -3.01 24.42 -27.01
CA ASN A 589 -2.45 23.52 -28.03
C ASN A 589 -1.63 22.38 -27.39
N VAL A 590 -0.82 22.68 -26.38
CA VAL A 590 -0.03 21.69 -25.62
C VAL A 590 -0.96 20.67 -24.96
N GLN A 591 -2.00 21.12 -24.27
CA GLN A 591 -3.01 20.24 -23.66
C GLN A 591 -3.77 19.40 -24.70
N HIS A 592 -4.13 19.99 -25.82
CA HIS A 592 -4.81 19.28 -26.92
C HIS A 592 -3.91 18.22 -27.57
N GLU A 593 -2.64 18.52 -27.78
CA GLU A 593 -1.66 17.59 -28.38
C GLU A 593 -1.41 16.38 -27.46
N LEU A 594 -1.38 16.57 -26.14
CA LEU A 594 -1.26 15.49 -25.16
C LEU A 594 -2.41 14.48 -25.32
N HIS A 595 -3.66 14.97 -25.27
CA HIS A 595 -4.85 14.12 -25.43
C HIS A 595 -4.89 13.42 -26.79
N LYS A 596 -4.50 14.10 -27.87
CA LYS A 596 -4.49 13.56 -29.23
C LYS A 596 -3.46 12.45 -29.40
N ASN A 597 -2.28 12.55 -28.77
CA ASN A 597 -1.24 11.54 -28.87
C ASN A 597 -1.61 10.26 -28.13
N ILE A 598 -2.27 10.37 -26.95
CA ILE A 598 -2.82 9.22 -26.22
C ILE A 598 -3.89 8.51 -27.05
N ALA A 599 -4.86 9.26 -27.61
CA ALA A 599 -5.91 8.70 -28.46
C ALA A 599 -5.37 8.02 -29.75
N ARG A 600 -4.31 8.58 -30.36
CA ARG A 600 -3.66 7.97 -31.54
C ARG A 600 -2.96 6.65 -31.18
N LEU A 601 -2.32 6.56 -30.01
CA LEU A 601 -1.68 5.34 -29.55
C LEU A 601 -2.71 4.23 -29.36
N GLU A 602 -3.82 4.54 -28.69
CA GLU A 602 -4.95 3.62 -28.48
C GLU A 602 -5.53 3.12 -29.82
N THR A 603 -5.74 4.02 -30.77
CA THR A 603 -6.25 3.68 -32.12
C THR A 603 -5.29 2.76 -32.88
N LYS A 604 -3.98 3.02 -32.82
CA LYS A 604 -2.97 2.15 -33.46
C LYS A 604 -2.97 0.74 -32.83
N MET A 605 -3.05 0.63 -31.50
CA MET A 605 -3.10 -0.65 -30.82
C MET A 605 -4.36 -1.44 -31.17
N LYS A 606 -5.52 -0.78 -31.21
CA LYS A 606 -6.79 -1.37 -31.65
C LYS A 606 -6.70 -1.87 -33.10
N PHE A 607 -6.12 -1.09 -34.01
CA PHE A 607 -5.95 -1.49 -35.41
C PHE A 607 -5.04 -2.72 -35.57
N VAL A 608 -3.92 -2.79 -34.84
CA VAL A 608 -3.01 -3.94 -34.90
C VAL A 608 -3.69 -5.20 -34.39
N ASN A 609 -4.36 -5.14 -33.21
CA ASN A 609 -4.95 -6.32 -32.59
C ASN A 609 -6.24 -6.80 -33.28
N ILE A 610 -7.12 -5.86 -33.69
CA ILE A 610 -8.44 -6.20 -34.24
C ILE A 610 -8.39 -6.38 -35.75
N GLY A 611 -7.50 -5.66 -36.45
CA GLY A 611 -7.41 -5.68 -37.89
C GLY A 611 -6.28 -6.56 -38.45
N LEU A 612 -5.03 -6.26 -38.05
CA LEU A 612 -3.85 -6.86 -38.70
C LEU A 612 -3.68 -8.35 -38.35
N ILE A 613 -3.86 -8.73 -37.10
CA ILE A 613 -3.64 -10.11 -36.62
C ILE A 613 -4.66 -11.09 -37.24
N PRO A 614 -5.99 -10.82 -37.19
CA PRO A 614 -6.96 -11.68 -37.88
C PRO A 614 -6.75 -11.77 -39.40
N LEU A 615 -6.34 -10.66 -40.01
CA LEU A 615 -6.03 -10.62 -41.46
C LEU A 615 -4.84 -11.52 -41.80
N LEU A 616 -3.77 -11.49 -41.03
CA LEU A 616 -2.60 -12.37 -41.22
C LEU A 616 -2.95 -13.84 -41.02
N ILE A 617 -3.77 -14.16 -40.02
CA ILE A 617 -4.27 -15.52 -39.79
C ILE A 617 -5.13 -15.98 -40.99
N GLY A 618 -6.02 -15.12 -41.46
CA GLY A 618 -6.85 -15.39 -42.66
C GLY A 618 -6.03 -15.65 -43.91
N ILE A 619 -5.04 -14.81 -44.19
CA ILE A 619 -4.12 -14.99 -45.34
C ILE A 619 -3.30 -16.29 -45.17
N GLY A 620 -2.81 -16.57 -43.96
CA GLY A 620 -2.10 -17.82 -43.65
C GLY A 620 -2.97 -19.05 -43.90
N GLY A 621 -4.22 -19.04 -43.46
CA GLY A 621 -5.18 -20.13 -43.71
C GLY A 621 -5.48 -20.34 -45.19
N ILE A 622 -5.70 -19.26 -45.95
CA ILE A 622 -5.91 -19.31 -47.41
C ILE A 622 -4.67 -19.87 -48.10
N THR A 623 -3.48 -19.42 -47.72
CA THR A 623 -2.21 -19.87 -48.32
C THR A 623 -1.99 -21.37 -48.10
N ILE A 624 -2.19 -21.84 -46.85
CA ILE A 624 -2.10 -23.27 -46.50
C ILE A 624 -3.13 -24.09 -47.28
N SER A 625 -4.37 -23.61 -47.38
CA SER A 625 -5.43 -24.28 -48.14
C SER A 625 -5.08 -24.39 -49.62
N PHE A 626 -4.50 -23.33 -50.22
CA PHE A 626 -4.06 -23.31 -51.62
C PHE A 626 -2.87 -24.26 -51.86
N LEU A 627 -1.89 -24.29 -50.96
CA LEU A 627 -0.76 -25.22 -51.04
C LEU A 627 -1.21 -26.68 -50.91
N ASN A 628 -2.14 -26.99 -50.02
CA ASN A 628 -2.71 -28.32 -49.87
C ASN A 628 -3.54 -28.74 -51.07
N ARG A 629 -4.21 -27.83 -51.72
CA ARG A 629 -4.93 -28.08 -52.96
C ARG A 629 -3.98 -28.37 -54.14
N ARG A 630 -2.87 -27.67 -54.25
CA ARG A 630 -1.81 -27.96 -55.27
C ARG A 630 -1.15 -29.31 -55.02
N ARG A 631 -0.85 -29.70 -53.77
CA ARG A 631 -0.29 -31.01 -53.44
C ARG A 631 -1.23 -32.17 -53.82
N LYS A 632 -2.56 -32.00 -53.65
CA LYS A 632 -3.54 -33.01 -54.05
C LYS A 632 -3.66 -33.15 -55.58
N LEU A 633 -3.42 -32.10 -56.33
CA LEU A 633 -3.40 -32.13 -57.81
C LEU A 633 -2.11 -32.74 -58.41
N SER A 634 -0.99 -32.70 -57.67
CA SER A 634 0.28 -33.30 -58.10
C SER A 634 0.42 -34.78 -57.76
N VAL A 635 -0.46 -35.36 -56.94
CA VAL A 635 -0.47 -36.80 -56.60
C VAL A 635 -1.42 -37.60 -57.50
N ASN A 636 -2.27 -36.93 -58.30
CA ASN A 636 -3.23 -37.56 -59.24
C ASN A 636 -2.79 -37.46 -60.72
N ASN A 637 -1.58 -37.04 -61.01
CA ASN A 637 -0.87 -37.22 -62.28
C ASN A 637 0.34 -38.13 -61.99
#